data_afbb229c216e5fa32896da25a666d6a0
#
_entry.id   afbb229c216e5fa32896da25a666d6a0
#
_cell.length_a   1.000
_cell.length_b   1.000
_cell.length_c   1.000
_cell.angle_alpha   90.00
_cell.angle_beta   90.00
_cell.angle_gamma   90.00
#
_symmetry.space_group_name_H-M   'P 1'
#
loop_
_entity.id
_entity.type
_entity.pdbx_description
1 polymer ?
#
loop_
_entity_poly.entity_id
_entity_poly.type
_entity_poly.pdbx_seq_one_letter_code
_entity_poly.pdbx_strand_id
1 'polypeptide(L)'
;MRRIIVLLLAFVLVLPPVQVLAQEEQTFTTEDKISYKIDGDHIRITRYAGTAIAGKGTELVIPAEIDGYPVRVIDDLAFSGCIELKTVTVPETVTTIKCRAFRNCTYLEAVYLPDTLTELGHNAFNGCTKLRQVTIPTGLTTLELSLFSGCKSLTEITIPDSVTRIKSSAFSDTGLTAVTIPATVLELDGYAFSCCTDLEAIRVDENNPNYSSDSRGVLFNKEQTALIRAPGGIIGSYTVLDTVTSIQEAAFSDCTRLTEVVVPENVRYFDRYAFRNCTALTKVDFRNAIKTIPQGAFAGCTALTGMEIPETVTSIERDAFKGCTALSEMNIPQGVTAIGESVFQKCAALTRVQLPEGLTDIGPRAFQGCGKLVEVNLSDSIRTIGESAFGECKALTAVAIPKDLTEFGGFAFADCTGLKSVTIPEGITAIGYGGFSGCTALTEVVLPDSVKNIGDQAFQNCKKLKSVTIPEGAERIGRAAFRDCKALTAVTVPGAVSTIGDHAFSGCTALSEVVIHDGVTAIGYEAFSLCTKLTRLTIPSTVIEIGDWAFEGCTALAEVDIQEGVTNIGDDAFFKCTKLTALTIPSTVTEIGAWAFFGCTTLNEVRFCGDAPAFGRQCFDKVTAKVYYPEDNPTWTEKVMKDYSGDLTWIPYTQMVFHDVPADAFYYDAVLWAIENGITEGTASDAFSPDGICNRAQVVTFLWRAAGSPEPSVGENPFADVQEGAFYEKAVLWAVEKGITNGISDTSFGPELPCNRATVVTFLHRAFDEPAIDHNENPFTDVSDGNWYIVPVLWAVENGITKGLSDSEFGPETVCNRAQVVTFLYRAYCA
;
A
#
# COMPACT_ATOMS: atom_id res chain seq x y z
N MET A 1 21.90 46.76 26.75
CA MET A 1 21.97 48.00 27.51
C MET A 1 21.26 47.80 28.80
N ARG A 2 21.96 47.50 29.91
CA ARG A 2 22.36 48.39 30.98
C ARG A 2 21.19 49.28 31.44
N ARG A 3 20.65 49.20 32.66
CA ARG A 3 21.18 49.49 34.04
C ARG A 3 20.07 49.22 35.09
N ILE A 4 20.23 48.51 36.18
CA ILE A 4 20.85 48.92 37.47
C ILE A 4 19.82 49.60 38.40
N ILE A 5 19.44 48.85 39.48
CA ILE A 5 19.51 49.01 40.92
C ILE A 5 18.70 50.14 41.56
N VAL A 6 17.91 49.87 42.61
CA VAL A 6 18.02 50.43 43.97
C VAL A 6 17.40 49.45 45.00
N LEU A 7 18.19 49.14 46.01
CA LEU A 7 17.83 48.46 47.25
C LEU A 7 16.93 49.35 48.14
N LEU A 8 15.92 48.77 48.75
CA LEU A 8 15.37 49.27 50.01
C LEU A 8 15.10 48.07 50.94
N LEU A 9 15.91 47.95 52.00
CA LEU A 9 15.71 47.03 53.10
C LEU A 9 14.46 47.47 53.90
N ALA A 10 13.49 46.55 54.02
CA ALA A 10 12.49 46.60 55.05
C ALA A 10 12.52 45.24 55.77
N PHE A 11 12.97 45.26 57.04
CA PHE A 11 12.85 44.11 57.92
C PHE A 11 11.36 43.75 58.14
N VAL A 12 10.92 42.65 57.57
CA VAL A 12 9.67 41.98 57.96
C VAL A 12 10.04 40.64 58.55
N LEU A 13 9.67 40.45 59.79
CA LEU A 13 9.78 39.19 60.53
C LEU A 13 9.23 38.06 59.70
N VAL A 14 10.11 37.18 59.24
CA VAL A 14 9.73 35.92 58.59
C VAL A 14 9.37 34.95 59.71
N LEU A 15 8.09 34.79 59.98
CA LEU A 15 7.58 33.55 60.57
C LEU A 15 7.84 32.44 59.54
N PRO A 16 8.36 31.28 59.97
CA PRO A 16 8.54 30.15 59.02
C PRO A 16 7.20 29.78 58.41
N PRO A 17 7.14 29.43 57.10
CA PRO A 17 5.92 28.91 56.51
C PRO A 17 5.55 27.65 57.30
N VAL A 18 4.36 27.67 57.91
CA VAL A 18 3.71 26.44 58.34
C VAL A 18 3.64 25.56 57.13
N GLN A 19 4.56 24.61 57.02
CA GLN A 19 4.38 23.47 56.16
C GLN A 19 3.10 22.79 56.68
N VAL A 20 2.01 23.00 55.90
CA VAL A 20 0.90 22.07 55.91
C VAL A 20 1.50 20.80 55.29
N LEU A 21 2.07 19.98 56.15
CA LEU A 21 2.31 18.58 55.85
C LEU A 21 0.95 18.06 55.41
N ALA A 22 0.78 17.78 54.12
CA ALA A 22 -0.27 16.89 53.67
C ALA A 22 -0.09 15.63 54.55
N GLN A 23 -0.97 15.44 55.51
CA GLN A 23 -1.03 14.19 56.24
C GLN A 23 -1.27 13.13 55.15
N GLU A 24 -0.30 12.27 54.91
CA GLU A 24 -0.54 11.03 54.18
C GLU A 24 -1.69 10.37 54.94
N GLU A 25 -2.87 10.31 54.32
CA GLU A 25 -4.06 9.69 54.84
C GLU A 25 -3.74 8.23 55.15
N GLN A 26 -3.57 7.90 56.42
CA GLN A 26 -3.18 6.57 56.85
C GLN A 26 -4.28 5.56 56.49
N THR A 27 -3.93 4.52 55.73
CA THR A 27 -4.84 3.45 55.37
C THR A 27 -4.66 2.27 56.30
N PHE A 28 -5.76 1.81 56.89
CA PHE A 28 -5.81 0.67 57.77
C PHE A 28 -6.44 -0.53 57.09
N THR A 29 -6.28 -1.74 57.65
CA THR A 29 -6.89 -2.94 57.07
C THR A 29 -7.43 -3.85 58.17
N THR A 30 -8.69 -4.26 58.08
CA THR A 30 -9.31 -5.20 59.02
C THR A 30 -8.82 -6.64 58.81
N GLU A 31 -9.12 -7.55 59.77
CA GLU A 31 -8.86 -8.99 59.63
C GLU A 31 -9.56 -9.57 58.37
N ASP A 32 -10.75 -9.06 58.05
CA ASP A 32 -11.51 -9.42 56.83
C ASP A 32 -10.99 -8.77 55.55
N LYS A 33 -9.79 -8.15 55.57
CA LYS A 33 -9.08 -7.54 54.46
C LYS A 33 -9.81 -6.35 53.82
N ILE A 34 -10.62 -5.63 54.58
CA ILE A 34 -11.20 -4.35 54.20
C ILE A 34 -10.20 -3.26 54.57
N SER A 35 -9.68 -2.55 53.57
CA SER A 35 -8.85 -1.37 53.77
C SER A 35 -9.74 -0.13 53.89
N TYR A 36 -9.45 0.71 54.88
CA TYR A 36 -10.25 1.88 55.17
C TYR A 36 -9.40 3.09 55.58
N LYS A 37 -10.03 4.24 55.61
CA LYS A 37 -9.51 5.49 56.15
C LYS A 37 -10.52 6.08 57.12
N ILE A 38 -10.03 6.80 58.12
CA ILE A 38 -10.87 7.60 59.00
C ILE A 38 -11.00 8.98 58.34
N ASP A 39 -12.22 9.42 58.08
CA ASP A 39 -12.54 10.70 57.44
C ASP A 39 -13.47 11.48 58.40
N GLY A 40 -12.82 12.28 59.30
CA GLY A 40 -13.52 13.03 60.35
C GLY A 40 -14.20 12.11 61.37
N ASP A 41 -15.53 12.01 61.35
CA ASP A 41 -16.38 11.23 62.23
C ASP A 41 -16.83 9.87 61.70
N HIS A 42 -16.27 9.43 60.55
CA HIS A 42 -16.73 8.20 59.89
C HIS A 42 -15.61 7.46 59.14
N ILE A 43 -15.90 6.24 58.74
CA ILE A 43 -15.03 5.38 57.93
C ILE A 43 -15.39 5.48 56.48
N ARG A 44 -14.33 5.56 55.66
CA ARG A 44 -14.37 5.30 54.19
C ARG A 44 -13.67 3.99 53.86
N ILE A 45 -14.35 3.04 53.26
CA ILE A 45 -13.77 1.81 52.76
C ILE A 45 -13.10 2.13 51.42
N THR A 46 -11.78 1.92 51.34
CA THR A 46 -10.97 2.28 50.14
C THR A 46 -10.63 1.09 49.27
N ARG A 47 -10.55 -0.12 49.85
CA ARG A 47 -10.21 -1.33 49.11
C ARG A 47 -10.60 -2.59 49.87
N TYR A 48 -10.94 -3.65 49.08
CA TYR A 48 -11.05 -5.02 49.57
C TYR A 48 -9.95 -5.87 48.94
N ALA A 49 -9.16 -6.54 49.75
CA ALA A 49 -8.02 -7.35 49.33
C ALA A 49 -8.25 -8.86 49.56
N GLY A 50 -9.51 -9.34 49.50
CA GLY A 50 -9.86 -10.74 49.61
C GLY A 50 -9.06 -11.59 48.61
N THR A 51 -8.46 -12.70 49.05
CA THR A 51 -7.76 -13.64 48.20
C THR A 51 -8.70 -14.71 47.74
N ALA A 52 -8.93 -14.79 46.45
CA ALA A 52 -9.75 -15.84 45.85
C ALA A 52 -9.20 -17.23 46.17
N ILE A 53 -9.98 -18.06 46.84
CA ILE A 53 -9.92 -19.50 46.64
C ILE A 53 -10.89 -19.77 45.50
N ALA A 54 -10.37 -20.08 44.31
CA ALA A 54 -11.17 -20.33 43.13
C ALA A 54 -12.31 -21.32 43.45
N GLY A 55 -13.57 -20.86 43.27
CA GLY A 55 -14.76 -21.68 43.34
C GLY A 55 -15.55 -21.72 44.68
N LYS A 56 -15.15 -21.03 45.74
CA LYS A 56 -15.96 -20.80 46.92
C LYS A 56 -16.38 -19.34 47.00
N GLY A 57 -17.63 -19.02 46.65
CA GLY A 57 -18.17 -17.67 46.73
C GLY A 57 -18.18 -17.22 48.21
N THR A 58 -17.73 -15.95 48.43
CA THR A 58 -17.68 -15.35 49.78
C THR A 58 -18.93 -14.53 50.02
N GLU A 59 -19.59 -14.73 51.14
CA GLU A 59 -20.64 -13.87 51.65
C GLU A 59 -19.94 -12.78 52.52
N LEU A 60 -20.09 -11.51 52.12
CA LEU A 60 -19.49 -10.40 52.80
C LEU A 60 -20.58 -9.54 53.49
N VAL A 61 -20.50 -9.42 54.81
CA VAL A 61 -21.28 -8.43 55.56
C VAL A 61 -20.34 -7.27 55.90
N ILE A 62 -20.57 -6.11 55.30
CA ILE A 62 -19.78 -4.92 55.61
C ILE A 62 -20.14 -4.48 57.03
N PRO A 63 -19.17 -4.30 57.97
CA PRO A 63 -19.46 -3.90 59.33
C PRO A 63 -20.06 -2.49 59.38
N ALA A 64 -21.03 -2.27 60.28
CA ALA A 64 -21.65 -0.95 60.45
C ALA A 64 -20.68 0.05 61.12
N GLU A 65 -19.70 -0.46 61.86
CA GLU A 65 -18.70 0.32 62.61
C GLU A 65 -17.34 -0.38 62.56
N ILE A 66 -16.27 0.41 62.42
CA ILE A 66 -14.88 -0.04 62.52
C ILE A 66 -14.14 0.93 63.44
N ASP A 67 -13.41 0.40 64.36
CA ASP A 67 -12.64 1.18 65.39
C ASP A 67 -13.45 2.25 66.13
N GLY A 68 -14.76 2.02 66.34
CA GLY A 68 -15.65 2.94 67.01
C GLY A 68 -16.23 4.06 66.14
N TYR A 69 -15.97 4.02 64.84
CA TYR A 69 -16.49 4.97 63.85
C TYR A 69 -17.48 4.30 62.92
N PRO A 70 -18.63 4.93 62.58
CA PRO A 70 -19.59 4.39 61.65
C PRO A 70 -19.03 4.35 60.26
N VAL A 71 -19.26 3.26 59.52
CA VAL A 71 -18.93 3.14 58.08
C VAL A 71 -20.01 3.88 57.26
N ARG A 72 -19.66 5.01 56.64
CA ARG A 72 -20.60 5.84 55.83
C ARG A 72 -20.35 5.80 54.35
N VAL A 73 -19.09 5.55 53.92
CA VAL A 73 -18.70 5.67 52.50
C VAL A 73 -17.98 4.41 52.02
N ILE A 74 -18.43 3.86 50.91
CA ILE A 74 -17.70 2.89 50.09
C ILE A 74 -17.09 3.66 48.91
N ASP A 75 -15.78 3.74 48.84
CA ASP A 75 -15.05 4.60 47.91
C ASP A 75 -14.98 4.06 46.51
N ASP A 76 -14.47 4.86 45.59
CA ASP A 76 -14.29 4.51 44.18
C ASP A 76 -13.43 3.24 44.06
N LEU A 77 -13.92 2.28 43.23
CA LEU A 77 -13.23 1.00 42.99
C LEU A 77 -13.01 0.09 44.20
N ALA A 78 -13.58 0.38 45.39
CA ALA A 78 -13.25 -0.32 46.65
C ALA A 78 -13.34 -1.85 46.55
N PHE A 79 -14.30 -2.40 45.83
CA PHE A 79 -14.51 -3.84 45.61
C PHE A 79 -14.42 -4.20 44.10
N SER A 80 -13.86 -3.33 43.28
CA SER A 80 -13.83 -3.57 41.83
C SER A 80 -13.00 -4.81 41.48
N GLY A 81 -13.59 -5.69 40.65
CA GLY A 81 -12.94 -6.92 40.19
C GLY A 81 -12.85 -8.02 41.24
N CYS A 82 -13.60 -7.92 42.36
CA CYS A 82 -13.65 -8.95 43.40
C CYS A 82 -14.51 -10.12 42.92
N ILE A 83 -13.88 -11.07 42.21
CA ILE A 83 -14.56 -12.23 41.59
C ILE A 83 -14.96 -13.32 42.59
N GLU A 84 -14.45 -13.23 43.86
CA GLU A 84 -14.78 -14.17 44.93
C GLU A 84 -16.10 -13.82 45.65
N LEU A 85 -16.57 -12.57 45.53
CA LEU A 85 -17.78 -12.13 46.22
C LEU A 85 -19.01 -12.76 45.57
N LYS A 86 -19.82 -13.44 46.39
CA LYS A 86 -21.11 -14.02 45.98
C LYS A 86 -22.27 -13.18 46.48
N THR A 87 -22.24 -12.76 47.71
CA THR A 87 -23.25 -11.86 48.32
C THR A 87 -22.54 -10.72 49.07
N VAL A 88 -23.14 -9.54 49.03
CA VAL A 88 -22.70 -8.38 49.83
C VAL A 88 -23.89 -7.78 50.56
N THR A 89 -23.75 -7.62 51.85
CA THR A 89 -24.68 -6.85 52.69
C THR A 89 -24.05 -5.53 53.11
N VAL A 90 -24.68 -4.43 52.74
CA VAL A 90 -24.25 -3.07 53.11
C VAL A 90 -25.08 -2.60 54.29
N PRO A 91 -24.44 -2.11 55.39
CA PRO A 91 -25.15 -1.74 56.61
C PRO A 91 -25.91 -0.40 56.46
N GLU A 92 -26.90 -0.18 57.36
CA GLU A 92 -27.72 1.03 57.40
C GLU A 92 -26.93 2.31 57.71
N THR A 93 -25.69 2.21 58.14
CA THR A 93 -24.81 3.38 58.38
C THR A 93 -24.24 3.96 57.08
N VAL A 94 -24.22 3.20 55.96
CA VAL A 94 -23.69 3.64 54.70
C VAL A 94 -24.71 4.53 53.98
N THR A 95 -24.26 5.72 53.61
CA THR A 95 -25.06 6.70 52.84
C THR A 95 -24.56 6.92 51.43
N THR A 96 -23.27 6.54 51.14
CA THR A 96 -22.65 6.78 49.82
C THR A 96 -21.86 5.57 49.38
N ILE A 97 -22.15 5.11 48.15
CA ILE A 97 -21.33 4.16 47.37
C ILE A 97 -20.87 4.91 46.14
N LYS A 98 -19.54 5.08 45.98
CA LYS A 98 -18.96 5.85 44.92
C LYS A 98 -18.84 5.05 43.60
N CYS A 99 -18.27 5.70 42.58
CA CYS A 99 -18.21 5.17 41.23
C CYS A 99 -17.44 3.85 41.16
N ARG A 100 -17.95 2.91 40.35
CA ARG A 100 -17.26 1.63 40.08
C ARG A 100 -16.96 0.76 41.33
N ALA A 101 -17.60 1.03 42.45
CA ALA A 101 -17.28 0.38 43.71
C ALA A 101 -17.29 -1.16 43.65
N PHE A 102 -18.25 -1.76 42.96
CA PHE A 102 -18.38 -3.21 42.72
C PHE A 102 -18.26 -3.60 41.25
N ARG A 103 -17.61 -2.78 40.42
CA ARG A 103 -17.46 -3.05 39.00
C ARG A 103 -16.77 -4.39 38.73
N ASN A 104 -17.29 -5.18 37.79
CA ASN A 104 -16.71 -6.46 37.38
C ASN A 104 -16.62 -7.53 38.53
N CYS A 105 -17.48 -7.46 39.54
CA CYS A 105 -17.65 -8.54 40.48
C CYS A 105 -18.50 -9.64 39.83
N THR A 106 -17.87 -10.40 38.90
CA THR A 106 -18.56 -11.30 37.97
C THR A 106 -19.29 -12.47 38.64
N TYR A 107 -18.97 -12.85 39.89
CA TYR A 107 -19.62 -13.89 40.68
C TYR A 107 -20.66 -13.36 41.64
N LEU A 108 -20.81 -12.02 41.80
CA LEU A 108 -21.77 -11.42 42.71
C LEU A 108 -23.20 -11.74 42.25
N GLU A 109 -23.94 -12.50 43.10
CA GLU A 109 -25.31 -12.95 42.85
C GLU A 109 -26.36 -12.06 43.51
N ALA A 110 -26.04 -11.51 44.70
CA ALA A 110 -26.96 -10.66 45.44
C ALA A 110 -26.25 -9.51 46.16
N VAL A 111 -26.91 -8.34 46.16
CA VAL A 111 -26.49 -7.16 46.94
C VAL A 111 -27.67 -6.64 47.75
N TYR A 112 -27.50 -6.49 49.04
CA TYR A 112 -28.48 -5.91 49.95
C TYR A 112 -28.04 -4.50 50.32
N LEU A 113 -28.74 -3.50 49.75
CA LEU A 113 -28.45 -2.07 49.94
C LEU A 113 -29.42 -1.49 50.94
N PRO A 114 -28.98 -0.59 51.87
CA PRO A 114 -29.84 0.04 52.85
C PRO A 114 -30.65 1.21 52.27
N ASP A 115 -31.84 1.47 52.80
CA ASP A 115 -32.67 2.61 52.40
C ASP A 115 -32.08 3.97 52.78
N THR A 116 -31.09 4.00 53.66
CA THR A 116 -30.29 5.18 54.01
C THR A 116 -29.37 5.66 52.91
N LEU A 117 -29.18 4.83 51.87
CA LEU A 117 -28.28 5.16 50.75
C LEU A 117 -28.86 6.28 49.90
N THR A 118 -28.15 7.41 49.83
CA THR A 118 -28.57 8.60 49.06
C THR A 118 -27.73 8.82 47.81
N GLU A 119 -26.56 8.18 47.71
CA GLU A 119 -25.65 8.27 46.56
C GLU A 119 -25.16 6.89 46.16
N LEU A 120 -25.38 6.54 44.87
CA LEU A 120 -24.88 5.34 44.23
C LEU A 120 -24.23 5.71 42.89
N GLY A 121 -22.89 5.70 42.85
CA GLY A 121 -22.10 6.26 41.77
C GLY A 121 -22.20 5.48 40.45
N HIS A 122 -21.80 6.13 39.38
CA HIS A 122 -21.83 5.53 38.03
C HIS A 122 -20.99 4.25 37.97
N ASN A 123 -21.44 3.29 37.17
CA ASN A 123 -20.80 1.98 36.99
C ASN A 123 -20.65 1.16 38.31
N ALA A 124 -21.39 1.47 39.39
CA ALA A 124 -21.16 0.83 40.68
C ALA A 124 -21.26 -0.71 40.57
N PHE A 125 -22.19 -1.27 39.79
CA PHE A 125 -22.36 -2.71 39.58
C PHE A 125 -22.12 -3.12 38.09
N ASN A 126 -21.46 -2.28 37.31
CA ASN A 126 -21.18 -2.59 35.91
C ASN A 126 -20.39 -3.90 35.78
N GLY A 127 -20.86 -4.82 34.95
CA GLY A 127 -20.19 -6.10 34.65
C GLY A 127 -20.35 -7.16 35.73
N CYS A 128 -21.28 -6.98 36.70
CA CYS A 128 -21.67 -8.02 37.67
C CYS A 128 -22.57 -9.06 36.98
N THR A 129 -21.97 -9.87 36.12
CA THR A 129 -22.72 -10.74 35.16
C THR A 129 -23.67 -11.76 35.82
N LYS A 130 -23.41 -12.17 37.06
CA LYS A 130 -24.26 -13.10 37.82
C LYS A 130 -25.24 -12.43 38.77
N LEU A 131 -25.24 -11.09 38.87
CA LEU A 131 -26.12 -10.34 39.78
C LEU A 131 -27.57 -10.56 39.31
N ARG A 132 -28.36 -11.13 40.21
CA ARG A 132 -29.78 -11.43 40.01
C ARG A 132 -30.70 -10.82 41.07
N GLN A 133 -30.14 -10.43 42.24
CA GLN A 133 -30.91 -9.87 43.33
C GLN A 133 -30.27 -8.56 43.81
N VAL A 134 -30.97 -7.46 43.55
CA VAL A 134 -30.65 -6.13 44.09
C VAL A 134 -31.97 -5.36 44.20
N THR A 135 -32.14 -4.63 45.31
CA THR A 135 -33.22 -3.68 45.49
C THR A 135 -32.68 -2.26 45.40
N ILE A 136 -33.33 -1.41 44.63
CA ILE A 136 -32.96 -0.01 44.55
C ILE A 136 -33.48 0.71 45.80
N PRO A 137 -32.61 1.32 46.63
CA PRO A 137 -33.02 2.02 47.84
C PRO A 137 -33.93 3.21 47.56
N THR A 138 -34.88 3.43 48.50
CA THR A 138 -35.82 4.55 48.40
C THR A 138 -35.19 5.94 48.66
N GLY A 139 -33.96 5.97 49.15
CA GLY A 139 -33.15 7.20 49.25
C GLY A 139 -32.58 7.73 47.95
N LEU A 140 -32.58 6.93 46.86
CA LEU A 140 -32.02 7.33 45.57
C LEU A 140 -33.02 8.07 44.71
N THR A 141 -32.58 9.20 44.12
CA THR A 141 -33.36 10.00 43.18
C THR A 141 -32.88 9.84 41.73
N THR A 142 -31.67 9.30 41.55
CA THR A 142 -31.06 9.14 40.24
C THR A 142 -30.44 7.74 40.10
N LEU A 143 -30.74 7.06 38.98
CA LEU A 143 -30.01 5.87 38.55
C LEU A 143 -28.91 6.32 37.63
N GLU A 144 -27.67 6.17 38.06
CA GLU A 144 -26.49 6.74 37.45
C GLU A 144 -26.04 5.97 36.16
N LEU A 145 -25.16 6.62 35.39
CA LEU A 145 -24.61 6.08 34.11
C LEU A 145 -24.07 4.67 34.32
N SER A 146 -24.53 3.73 33.48
CA SER A 146 -24.10 2.33 33.45
C SER A 146 -24.16 1.62 34.81
N LEU A 147 -25.09 1.99 35.67
CA LEU A 147 -25.17 1.49 37.05
C LEU A 147 -25.19 -0.04 37.14
N PHE A 148 -26.07 -0.71 36.37
CA PHE A 148 -26.21 -2.16 36.26
C PHE A 148 -25.85 -2.69 34.88
N SER A 149 -25.08 -1.92 34.08
CA SER A 149 -24.72 -2.35 32.73
C SER A 149 -23.94 -3.67 32.75
N GLY A 150 -24.33 -4.66 31.93
CA GLY A 150 -23.72 -5.97 31.88
C GLY A 150 -24.12 -6.94 32.97
N CYS A 151 -25.15 -6.61 33.76
CA CYS A 151 -25.74 -7.53 34.77
C CYS A 151 -26.67 -8.53 34.09
N LYS A 152 -26.12 -9.48 33.31
CA LYS A 152 -26.85 -10.39 32.41
C LYS A 152 -27.85 -11.31 33.14
N SER A 153 -27.63 -11.59 34.39
CA SER A 153 -28.52 -12.43 35.21
C SER A 153 -29.63 -11.65 35.91
N LEU A 154 -29.64 -10.30 35.79
CA LEU A 154 -30.67 -9.45 36.40
C LEU A 154 -31.91 -9.47 35.50
N THR A 155 -32.90 -10.29 35.86
CA THR A 155 -34.12 -10.54 35.04
C THR A 155 -35.30 -9.69 35.44
N GLU A 156 -35.26 -9.11 36.64
CA GLU A 156 -36.31 -8.24 37.18
C GLU A 156 -35.71 -7.13 38.05
N ILE A 157 -36.33 -5.97 38.08
CA ILE A 157 -35.97 -4.82 38.92
C ILE A 157 -37.18 -3.95 39.16
N THR A 158 -37.36 -3.48 40.38
CA THR A 158 -38.36 -2.48 40.72
C THR A 158 -37.68 -1.13 40.86
N ILE A 159 -38.16 -0.12 40.13
CA ILE A 159 -37.73 1.25 40.24
C ILE A 159 -38.63 1.96 41.24
N PRO A 160 -38.15 2.44 42.36
CA PRO A 160 -38.99 3.07 43.41
C PRO A 160 -39.47 4.47 42.97
N ASP A 161 -40.54 4.94 43.59
CA ASP A 161 -41.15 6.26 43.32
C ASP A 161 -40.23 7.44 43.75
N SER A 162 -39.13 7.18 44.43
CA SER A 162 -38.10 8.19 44.69
C SER A 162 -37.30 8.59 43.49
N VAL A 163 -37.22 7.70 42.45
CA VAL A 163 -36.40 7.94 41.29
C VAL A 163 -37.07 8.92 40.34
N THR A 164 -36.37 10.00 40.00
CA THR A 164 -36.82 11.04 39.05
C THR A 164 -36.01 11.04 37.76
N ARG A 165 -34.82 10.40 37.76
CA ARG A 165 -33.90 10.39 36.59
C ARG A 165 -33.25 9.02 36.39
N ILE A 166 -33.24 8.52 35.13
CA ILE A 166 -32.55 7.32 34.70
C ILE A 166 -31.56 7.70 33.61
N LYS A 167 -30.26 7.58 33.90
CA LYS A 167 -29.20 7.98 32.97
C LYS A 167 -28.86 6.89 31.94
N SER A 168 -28.04 7.27 30.95
CA SER A 168 -27.65 6.43 29.85
C SER A 168 -27.03 5.11 30.33
N SER A 169 -27.39 4.02 29.64
CA SER A 169 -26.90 2.66 29.90
C SER A 169 -27.12 2.13 31.32
N ALA A 170 -27.99 2.76 32.14
CA ALA A 170 -28.22 2.36 33.52
C ALA A 170 -28.53 0.86 33.69
N PHE A 171 -29.23 0.27 32.71
CA PHE A 171 -29.60 -1.16 32.64
C PHE A 171 -29.12 -1.82 31.34
N SER A 172 -28.16 -1.25 30.64
CA SER A 172 -27.69 -1.80 29.34
C SER A 172 -27.14 -3.21 29.50
N ASP A 173 -27.41 -4.11 28.53
CA ASP A 173 -26.93 -5.49 28.50
C ASP A 173 -27.33 -6.28 29.76
N THR A 174 -28.55 -6.04 30.30
CA THR A 174 -29.15 -6.82 31.38
C THR A 174 -30.08 -7.89 30.83
N GLY A 175 -30.38 -8.89 31.67
CA GLY A 175 -31.36 -9.96 31.37
C GLY A 175 -32.82 -9.56 31.68
N LEU A 176 -33.13 -8.28 31.88
CA LEU A 176 -34.48 -7.83 32.20
C LEU A 176 -35.48 -8.30 31.13
N THR A 177 -36.60 -8.86 31.59
CA THR A 177 -37.71 -9.28 30.72
C THR A 177 -38.82 -8.24 30.61
N ALA A 178 -39.01 -7.45 31.66
CA ALA A 178 -39.90 -6.30 31.65
C ALA A 178 -39.40 -5.26 32.68
N VAL A 179 -39.79 -4.00 32.47
CA VAL A 179 -39.53 -2.90 33.37
C VAL A 179 -40.72 -1.96 33.42
N THR A 180 -41.03 -1.44 34.62
CA THR A 180 -42.06 -0.39 34.77
C THR A 180 -41.39 0.92 35.17
N ILE A 181 -41.64 1.97 34.42
CA ILE A 181 -41.18 3.34 34.66
C ILE A 181 -42.22 4.06 35.52
N PRO A 182 -41.91 4.45 36.76
CA PRO A 182 -42.86 5.15 37.66
C PRO A 182 -43.30 6.49 37.14
N ALA A 183 -44.40 6.99 37.72
CA ALA A 183 -44.95 8.35 37.43
C ALA A 183 -43.94 9.47 37.77
N THR A 184 -43.02 9.21 38.69
CA THR A 184 -42.05 10.18 39.20
C THR A 184 -40.83 10.37 38.29
N VAL A 185 -40.59 9.47 37.33
CA VAL A 185 -39.44 9.58 36.43
C VAL A 185 -39.69 10.65 35.37
N LEU A 186 -38.98 11.76 35.50
CA LEU A 186 -39.11 12.94 34.63
C LEU A 186 -38.06 12.98 33.53
N GLU A 187 -36.88 12.30 33.71
CA GLU A 187 -35.79 12.22 32.75
C GLU A 187 -35.39 10.75 32.56
N LEU A 188 -35.50 10.27 31.35
CA LEU A 188 -35.15 8.93 30.93
C LEU A 188 -34.34 8.98 29.65
N ASP A 189 -33.08 8.55 29.74
CA ASP A 189 -32.21 8.42 28.54
C ASP A 189 -32.63 7.22 27.68
N GLY A 190 -32.72 7.41 26.36
CA GLY A 190 -33.14 6.37 25.42
C GLY A 190 -32.21 5.14 25.39
N TYR A 191 -30.97 5.32 25.81
CA TYR A 191 -29.99 4.22 25.89
C TYR A 191 -30.03 3.47 27.24
N ALA A 192 -30.87 3.86 28.17
CA ALA A 192 -30.94 3.21 29.48
C ALA A 192 -31.09 1.70 29.43
N PHE A 193 -31.83 1.18 28.43
CA PHE A 193 -32.12 -0.23 28.19
C PHE A 193 -31.47 -0.78 26.90
N SER A 194 -30.35 -0.24 26.48
CA SER A 194 -29.63 -0.72 25.28
C SER A 194 -29.15 -2.16 25.46
N CYS A 195 -29.14 -2.94 24.38
CA CYS A 195 -28.67 -4.34 24.37
C CYS A 195 -29.45 -5.29 25.31
N CYS A 196 -30.61 -4.88 25.85
CA CYS A 196 -31.47 -5.76 26.62
C CYS A 196 -32.32 -6.63 25.68
N THR A 197 -31.71 -7.66 25.07
CA THR A 197 -32.31 -8.48 24.02
C THR A 197 -33.48 -9.36 24.50
N ASP A 198 -33.64 -9.56 25.79
CA ASP A 198 -34.73 -10.31 26.40
C ASP A 198 -35.87 -9.42 26.93
N LEU A 199 -35.70 -8.09 26.86
CA LEU A 199 -36.68 -7.13 27.34
C LEU A 199 -37.89 -7.11 26.41
N GLU A 200 -39.02 -7.68 26.86
CA GLU A 200 -40.25 -7.77 26.06
C GLU A 200 -41.14 -6.53 26.15
N ALA A 201 -41.06 -5.79 27.26
CA ALA A 201 -41.83 -4.57 27.45
C ALA A 201 -41.18 -3.55 28.36
N ILE A 202 -41.24 -2.25 27.95
CA ILE A 202 -41.03 -1.08 28.78
C ILE A 202 -42.40 -0.50 29.09
N ARG A 203 -42.93 -0.74 30.30
CA ARG A 203 -44.23 -0.19 30.72
C ARG A 203 -44.04 1.14 31.38
N VAL A 204 -44.91 2.06 31.14
CA VAL A 204 -44.87 3.38 31.76
C VAL A 204 -46.17 3.56 32.57
N ASP A 205 -46.03 4.04 33.85
CA ASP A 205 -47.20 4.39 34.66
C ASP A 205 -48.09 5.41 33.94
N GLU A 206 -49.39 5.22 33.99
CA GLU A 206 -50.37 6.07 33.25
C GLU A 206 -50.32 7.55 33.70
N ASN A 207 -49.92 7.81 34.95
CA ASN A 207 -49.77 9.13 35.51
C ASN A 207 -48.40 9.78 35.23
N ASN A 208 -47.50 9.10 34.53
CA ASN A 208 -46.22 9.71 34.15
C ASN A 208 -46.47 10.93 33.23
N PRO A 209 -45.93 12.13 33.56
CA PRO A 209 -46.21 13.33 32.79
C PRO A 209 -45.45 13.41 31.44
N ASN A 210 -44.30 12.71 31.28
CA ASN A 210 -43.40 12.91 30.16
C ASN A 210 -43.37 11.72 29.20
N TYR A 211 -43.74 10.51 29.68
CA TYR A 211 -43.59 9.28 28.89
C TYR A 211 -44.89 8.48 28.84
N SER A 212 -44.98 7.63 27.85
CA SER A 212 -46.04 6.63 27.68
C SER A 212 -45.47 5.36 27.03
N SER A 213 -46.22 4.27 27.05
CA SER A 213 -45.92 3.08 26.29
C SER A 213 -47.17 2.55 25.61
N ASP A 214 -46.97 1.85 24.47
CA ASP A 214 -48.09 1.17 23.79
C ASP A 214 -48.30 -0.26 24.34
N SER A 215 -49.24 -1.00 23.75
CA SER A 215 -49.57 -2.36 24.15
C SER A 215 -48.44 -3.37 23.92
N ARG A 216 -47.44 -3.04 23.08
CA ARG A 216 -46.25 -3.82 22.79
C ARG A 216 -45.06 -3.40 23.69
N GLY A 217 -45.27 -2.45 24.62
CA GLY A 217 -44.25 -1.96 25.52
C GLY A 217 -43.19 -1.11 24.85
N VAL A 218 -43.48 -0.52 23.72
CA VAL A 218 -42.60 0.47 23.08
C VAL A 218 -42.75 1.81 23.81
N LEU A 219 -41.63 2.42 24.13
CA LEU A 219 -41.53 3.68 24.88
C LEU A 219 -41.65 4.88 23.95
N PHE A 220 -42.50 5.83 24.31
CA PHE A 220 -42.72 7.11 23.63
C PHE A 220 -42.61 8.29 24.58
N ASN A 221 -42.55 9.52 24.03
CA ASN A 221 -42.97 10.71 24.80
C ASN A 221 -44.45 10.63 25.13
N LYS A 222 -44.92 11.49 26.03
CA LYS A 222 -46.30 11.45 26.55
C LYS A 222 -47.32 11.55 25.42
N GLU A 223 -47.08 12.41 24.43
CA GLU A 223 -47.96 12.70 23.30
C GLU A 223 -47.94 11.63 22.20
N GLN A 224 -47.06 10.64 22.33
CA GLN A 224 -46.81 9.58 21.33
C GLN A 224 -46.41 10.11 19.95
N THR A 225 -45.73 11.27 19.91
CA THR A 225 -45.20 11.88 18.69
C THR A 225 -43.73 11.49 18.42
N ALA A 226 -43.02 11.06 19.45
CA ALA A 226 -41.65 10.58 19.35
C ALA A 226 -41.51 9.15 19.91
N LEU A 227 -41.06 8.20 19.08
CA LEU A 227 -40.70 6.86 19.48
C LEU A 227 -39.29 6.89 20.06
N ILE A 228 -39.14 6.61 21.35
CA ILE A 228 -37.88 6.73 22.10
C ILE A 228 -37.14 5.41 22.09
N ARG A 229 -37.82 4.31 22.45
CA ARG A 229 -37.16 3.00 22.54
C ARG A 229 -38.13 1.84 22.40
N ALA A 230 -37.87 0.93 21.50
CA ALA A 230 -38.52 -0.38 21.47
C ALA A 230 -37.78 -1.33 22.43
N PRO A 231 -38.49 -2.24 23.12
CA PRO A 231 -37.83 -3.25 23.91
C PRO A 231 -37.04 -4.21 23.02
N GLY A 232 -35.81 -4.56 23.42
CA GLY A 232 -34.90 -5.35 22.58
C GLY A 232 -35.39 -6.77 22.27
N GLY A 233 -36.27 -7.30 23.13
CA GLY A 233 -36.94 -8.61 22.98
C GLY A 233 -38.21 -8.61 22.14
N ILE A 234 -38.61 -7.48 21.53
CA ILE A 234 -39.81 -7.38 20.66
C ILE A 234 -39.73 -8.42 19.52
N ILE A 235 -40.84 -9.15 19.29
CA ILE A 235 -40.87 -10.28 18.33
C ILE A 235 -41.78 -9.95 17.15
N GLY A 236 -41.38 -10.40 15.94
CA GLY A 236 -42.22 -10.33 14.75
C GLY A 236 -42.31 -8.95 14.11
N SER A 237 -43.47 -8.60 13.53
CA SER A 237 -43.68 -7.32 12.90
C SER A 237 -44.11 -6.25 13.89
N TYR A 238 -43.74 -4.99 13.62
CA TYR A 238 -44.20 -3.82 14.37
C TYR A 238 -44.64 -2.69 13.44
N THR A 239 -45.82 -2.17 13.67
CA THR A 239 -46.29 -0.97 12.97
C THR A 239 -46.16 0.22 13.92
N VAL A 240 -45.36 1.20 13.54
CA VAL A 240 -45.19 2.46 14.29
C VAL A 240 -46.54 3.21 14.31
N LEU A 241 -46.90 3.80 15.44
CA LEU A 241 -48.15 4.55 15.59
C LEU A 241 -48.25 5.71 14.62
N ASP A 242 -49.43 5.98 14.06
CA ASP A 242 -49.64 7.07 13.09
C ASP A 242 -49.42 8.47 13.72
N THR A 243 -49.45 8.59 15.03
CA THR A 243 -49.12 9.82 15.76
C THR A 243 -47.65 10.19 15.74
N VAL A 244 -46.76 9.19 15.47
CA VAL A 244 -45.33 9.40 15.53
C VAL A 244 -44.83 10.22 14.35
N THR A 245 -44.05 11.26 14.67
CA THR A 245 -43.41 12.14 13.70
C THR A 245 -41.88 11.96 13.64
N SER A 246 -41.32 11.34 14.68
CA SER A 246 -39.87 11.06 14.76
C SER A 246 -39.57 9.73 15.47
N ILE A 247 -38.58 9.01 14.94
CA ILE A 247 -37.98 7.83 15.56
C ILE A 247 -36.59 8.26 16.07
N GLN A 248 -36.40 8.18 17.38
CA GLN A 248 -35.18 8.67 18.02
C GLN A 248 -33.98 7.79 17.82
N GLU A 249 -32.80 8.28 18.22
CA GLU A 249 -31.51 7.59 18.13
C GLU A 249 -31.59 6.21 18.78
N ALA A 250 -31.16 5.19 18.03
CA ALA A 250 -31.11 3.80 18.45
C ALA A 250 -32.46 3.20 18.89
N ALA A 251 -33.60 3.78 18.49
CA ALA A 251 -34.92 3.44 18.98
C ALA A 251 -35.29 1.94 18.86
N PHE A 252 -34.87 1.25 17.80
CA PHE A 252 -35.00 -0.21 17.62
C PHE A 252 -33.66 -0.94 17.68
N SER A 253 -32.58 -0.26 18.10
CA SER A 253 -31.27 -0.93 18.16
C SER A 253 -31.32 -2.17 19.02
N ASP A 254 -30.67 -3.25 18.54
CA ASP A 254 -30.56 -4.55 19.21
C ASP A 254 -31.91 -5.31 19.38
N CYS A 255 -32.95 -4.94 18.61
CA CYS A 255 -34.19 -5.69 18.53
C CYS A 255 -33.98 -6.96 17.66
N THR A 256 -33.30 -7.93 18.20
CA THR A 256 -32.76 -9.09 17.45
C THR A 256 -33.84 -10.08 16.94
N ARG A 257 -35.06 -9.98 17.43
CA ARG A 257 -36.22 -10.84 17.03
C ARG A 257 -37.27 -10.07 16.21
N LEU A 258 -37.05 -8.79 15.93
CA LEU A 258 -37.92 -7.95 15.10
C LEU A 258 -37.70 -8.30 13.64
N THR A 259 -38.77 -8.66 12.92
CA THR A 259 -38.67 -9.15 11.52
C THR A 259 -39.12 -8.14 10.48
N GLU A 260 -40.05 -7.25 10.82
CA GLU A 260 -40.59 -6.25 9.91
C GLU A 260 -41.00 -4.99 10.70
N VAL A 261 -40.75 -3.82 10.11
CA VAL A 261 -41.23 -2.54 10.63
C VAL A 261 -41.95 -1.77 9.55
N VAL A 262 -43.17 -1.31 9.87
CA VAL A 262 -43.92 -0.38 9.01
C VAL A 262 -43.83 1.04 9.62
N VAL A 263 -43.26 1.95 8.85
CA VAL A 263 -43.08 3.35 9.23
C VAL A 263 -44.14 4.20 8.55
N PRO A 264 -45.07 4.84 9.28
CA PRO A 264 -46.21 5.58 8.72
C PRO A 264 -45.79 6.89 8.05
N GLU A 265 -46.71 7.47 7.30
CA GLU A 265 -46.50 8.70 6.51
C GLU A 265 -46.11 9.93 7.34
N ASN A 266 -46.47 9.97 8.61
CA ASN A 266 -46.18 11.09 9.50
C ASN A 266 -44.77 11.16 10.01
N VAL A 267 -44.02 10.03 9.97
CA VAL A 267 -42.61 10.02 10.38
C VAL A 267 -41.78 10.76 9.34
N ARG A 268 -41.26 11.92 9.69
CA ARG A 268 -40.48 12.80 8.81
C ARG A 268 -38.99 12.51 8.79
N TYR A 269 -38.49 11.97 9.89
CA TYR A 269 -37.10 11.53 10.03
C TYR A 269 -37.01 10.45 11.07
N PHE A 270 -35.99 9.67 10.94
CA PHE A 270 -35.50 8.77 11.98
C PHE A 270 -34.01 9.04 12.20
N ASP A 271 -33.52 8.77 13.41
CA ASP A 271 -32.20 9.19 13.82
C ASP A 271 -31.17 8.05 13.66
N ARG A 272 -29.91 8.35 13.88
CA ARG A 272 -28.79 7.40 13.72
C ARG A 272 -29.01 6.13 14.54
N TYR A 273 -28.49 5.01 14.01
CA TYR A 273 -28.56 3.69 14.62
C TYR A 273 -29.98 3.18 14.88
N ALA A 274 -31.01 3.78 14.32
CA ALA A 274 -32.41 3.46 14.65
C ALA A 274 -32.73 1.96 14.61
N PHE A 275 -32.22 1.19 13.64
CA PHE A 275 -32.41 -0.27 13.49
C PHE A 275 -31.09 -1.04 13.60
N ARG A 276 -30.06 -0.48 14.25
CA ARG A 276 -28.77 -1.17 14.38
C ARG A 276 -28.90 -2.52 15.05
N ASN A 277 -28.23 -3.56 14.52
CA ASN A 277 -28.22 -4.94 15.03
C ASN A 277 -29.60 -5.59 15.11
N CYS A 278 -30.58 -5.17 14.34
CA CYS A 278 -31.85 -5.90 14.17
C CYS A 278 -31.59 -7.14 13.30
N THR A 279 -31.00 -8.19 13.88
CA THR A 279 -30.44 -9.32 13.14
C THR A 279 -31.47 -10.18 12.42
N ALA A 280 -32.75 -10.16 12.85
CA ALA A 280 -33.85 -10.85 12.19
C ALA A 280 -34.64 -9.95 11.23
N LEU A 281 -34.32 -8.65 11.13
CA LEU A 281 -35.04 -7.70 10.31
C LEU A 281 -34.86 -8.01 8.83
N THR A 282 -35.98 -8.31 8.16
CA THR A 282 -35.98 -8.64 6.72
C THR A 282 -36.56 -7.51 5.88
N LYS A 283 -37.38 -6.64 6.49
CA LYS A 283 -38.09 -5.58 5.76
C LYS A 283 -38.38 -4.36 6.63
N VAL A 284 -38.19 -3.18 6.03
CA VAL A 284 -38.73 -1.90 6.54
C VAL A 284 -39.52 -1.24 5.43
N ASP A 285 -40.79 -0.94 5.71
CA ASP A 285 -41.71 -0.29 4.78
C ASP A 285 -41.88 1.20 5.15
N PHE A 286 -41.19 2.06 4.40
CA PHE A 286 -41.31 3.51 4.53
C PHE A 286 -42.47 4.01 3.66
N ARG A 287 -43.60 4.39 4.30
CA ARG A 287 -44.79 4.95 3.59
C ARG A 287 -44.68 6.42 3.30
N ASN A 288 -43.56 7.04 3.63
CA ASN A 288 -43.33 8.47 3.51
C ASN A 288 -42.10 8.83 2.70
N ALA A 289 -41.99 10.14 2.44
CA ALA A 289 -40.85 10.74 1.74
C ALA A 289 -39.74 11.16 2.72
N ILE A 290 -38.98 10.20 3.24
CA ILE A 290 -37.76 10.51 3.98
C ILE A 290 -36.68 11.06 3.03
N LYS A 291 -35.80 11.93 3.54
CA LYS A 291 -34.68 12.53 2.74
C LYS A 291 -33.32 11.93 2.99
N THR A 292 -33.17 11.30 4.13
CA THR A 292 -31.85 10.78 4.56
C THR A 292 -32.01 9.40 5.16
N ILE A 293 -31.08 8.51 4.82
CA ILE A 293 -30.79 7.28 5.60
C ILE A 293 -29.65 7.63 6.53
N PRO A 294 -29.89 7.75 7.85
CA PRO A 294 -28.91 8.26 8.80
C PRO A 294 -27.76 7.27 9.07
N GLN A 295 -26.75 7.79 9.77
CA GLN A 295 -25.58 7.02 10.18
C GLN A 295 -25.98 5.71 10.88
N GLY A 296 -25.44 4.59 10.38
CA GLY A 296 -25.59 3.29 10.97
C GLY A 296 -27.03 2.79 11.12
N ALA A 297 -27.99 3.39 10.42
CA ALA A 297 -29.43 3.14 10.58
C ALA A 297 -29.77 1.65 10.56
N PHE A 298 -29.17 0.89 9.63
CA PHE A 298 -29.40 -0.56 9.46
C PHE A 298 -28.11 -1.36 9.71
N ALA A 299 -27.11 -0.79 10.35
CA ALA A 299 -25.86 -1.50 10.58
C ALA A 299 -26.08 -2.80 11.36
N GLY A 300 -25.57 -3.93 10.82
CA GLY A 300 -25.72 -5.25 11.45
C GLY A 300 -27.10 -5.92 11.28
N CYS A 301 -27.95 -5.42 10.37
CA CYS A 301 -29.21 -6.10 10.00
C CYS A 301 -28.90 -7.28 9.09
N THR A 302 -28.44 -8.39 9.69
CA THR A 302 -27.84 -9.53 8.96
C THR A 302 -28.84 -10.34 8.14
N ALA A 303 -30.16 -10.24 8.42
CA ALA A 303 -31.21 -10.89 7.66
C ALA A 303 -31.81 -10.02 6.55
N LEU A 304 -31.43 -8.73 6.45
CA LEU A 304 -31.98 -7.81 5.45
C LEU A 304 -31.45 -8.20 4.07
N THR A 305 -32.37 -8.69 3.20
CA THR A 305 -31.99 -9.17 1.85
C THR A 305 -32.06 -8.11 0.78
N GLY A 306 -32.86 -7.07 0.99
CA GLY A 306 -33.07 -5.93 0.13
C GLY A 306 -33.98 -4.91 0.80
N MET A 307 -34.01 -3.70 0.31
CA MET A 307 -34.88 -2.63 0.80
C MET A 307 -35.18 -1.65 -0.33
N GLU A 308 -36.43 -1.25 -0.46
CA GLU A 308 -36.79 -0.14 -1.31
C GLU A 308 -36.48 1.17 -0.60
N ILE A 309 -35.51 1.92 -1.11
CA ILE A 309 -35.19 3.26 -0.63
C ILE A 309 -36.09 4.25 -1.38
N PRO A 310 -36.87 5.09 -0.67
CA PRO A 310 -37.71 6.08 -1.32
C PRO A 310 -36.93 7.02 -2.26
N GLU A 311 -37.48 7.32 -3.44
CA GLU A 311 -36.85 8.23 -4.44
C GLU A 311 -36.56 9.65 -3.93
N THR A 312 -37.19 10.02 -2.80
CA THR A 312 -36.96 11.31 -2.13
C THR A 312 -35.64 11.35 -1.32
N VAL A 313 -34.97 10.20 -1.15
CA VAL A 313 -33.69 10.15 -0.41
C VAL A 313 -32.59 10.77 -1.26
N THR A 314 -31.90 11.72 -0.66
CA THR A 314 -30.75 12.41 -1.27
C THR A 314 -29.43 12.18 -0.54
N SER A 315 -29.47 11.53 0.64
CA SER A 315 -28.28 11.25 1.43
C SER A 315 -28.36 9.87 2.08
N ILE A 316 -27.27 9.10 1.96
CA ILE A 316 -27.04 7.84 2.68
C ILE A 316 -25.76 8.02 3.48
N GLU A 317 -25.93 8.12 4.79
CA GLU A 317 -24.82 8.46 5.67
C GLU A 317 -23.95 7.27 6.04
N ARG A 318 -22.81 7.57 6.68
CA ARG A 318 -21.80 6.61 7.13
C ARG A 318 -22.41 5.37 7.81
N ASP A 319 -21.85 4.20 7.53
CA ASP A 319 -22.20 2.89 8.13
C ASP A 319 -23.69 2.49 7.93
N ALA A 320 -24.48 3.15 7.09
CA ALA A 320 -25.95 2.98 7.03
C ALA A 320 -26.42 1.53 6.90
N PHE A 321 -25.76 0.72 6.04
CA PHE A 321 -26.03 -0.71 5.82
C PHE A 321 -24.84 -1.61 6.16
N LYS A 322 -23.90 -1.12 6.92
CA LYS A 322 -22.69 -1.87 7.27
C LYS A 322 -23.02 -3.23 7.91
N GLY A 323 -22.45 -4.30 7.35
CA GLY A 323 -22.64 -5.64 7.89
C GLY A 323 -24.01 -6.26 7.63
N CYS A 324 -24.80 -5.73 6.68
CA CYS A 324 -26.01 -6.36 6.17
C CYS A 324 -25.63 -7.56 5.30
N THR A 325 -25.22 -8.68 5.93
CA THR A 325 -24.57 -9.80 5.25
C THR A 325 -25.45 -10.58 4.29
N ALA A 326 -26.80 -10.48 4.42
CA ALA A 326 -27.78 -11.07 3.49
C ALA A 326 -28.20 -10.14 2.35
N LEU A 327 -27.82 -8.85 2.40
CA LEU A 327 -28.18 -7.87 1.39
C LEU A 327 -27.62 -8.28 0.03
N SER A 328 -28.49 -8.64 -0.92
CA SER A 328 -28.09 -9.19 -2.21
C SER A 328 -28.07 -8.19 -3.36
N GLU A 329 -28.93 -7.19 -3.28
CA GLU A 329 -29.04 -6.12 -4.27
C GLU A 329 -29.52 -4.82 -3.62
N MET A 330 -29.16 -3.68 -4.23
CA MET A 330 -29.57 -2.36 -3.78
C MET A 330 -29.68 -1.40 -4.96
N ASN A 331 -30.81 -0.70 -5.04
CA ASN A 331 -31.00 0.44 -5.93
C ASN A 331 -30.81 1.72 -5.12
N ILE A 332 -29.89 2.55 -5.55
CA ILE A 332 -29.65 3.86 -4.94
C ILE A 332 -30.46 4.90 -5.71
N PRO A 333 -31.31 5.71 -5.02
CA PRO A 333 -32.14 6.72 -5.65
C PRO A 333 -31.33 7.75 -6.46
N GLN A 334 -31.91 8.25 -7.55
CA GLN A 334 -31.27 9.21 -8.46
C GLN A 334 -30.87 10.54 -7.81
N GLY A 335 -31.49 10.91 -6.69
CA GLY A 335 -31.18 12.12 -5.93
C GLY A 335 -29.91 12.02 -5.08
N VAL A 336 -29.29 10.83 -4.93
CA VAL A 336 -28.11 10.62 -4.10
C VAL A 336 -26.87 11.01 -4.88
N THR A 337 -26.11 11.98 -4.36
CA THR A 337 -24.86 12.46 -4.98
C THR A 337 -23.60 11.92 -4.33
N ALA A 338 -23.70 11.34 -3.12
CA ALA A 338 -22.57 10.76 -2.41
C ALA A 338 -22.96 9.49 -1.66
N ILE A 339 -22.11 8.48 -1.71
CA ILE A 339 -22.17 7.30 -0.84
C ILE A 339 -21.19 7.55 0.33
N GLY A 340 -21.71 7.56 1.54
CA GLY A 340 -20.92 7.83 2.75
C GLY A 340 -19.86 6.76 3.06
N GLU A 341 -19.01 7.04 4.07
CA GLU A 341 -18.01 6.07 4.55
C GLU A 341 -18.69 4.76 5.01
N SER A 342 -18.15 3.62 4.58
CA SER A 342 -18.54 2.27 5.04
C SER A 342 -20.03 1.93 4.83
N VAL A 343 -20.76 2.61 3.96
CA VAL A 343 -22.23 2.41 3.81
C VAL A 343 -22.59 0.95 3.60
N PHE A 344 -21.92 0.23 2.70
CA PHE A 344 -22.14 -1.19 2.40
C PHE A 344 -20.99 -2.07 2.86
N GLN A 345 -20.14 -1.58 3.79
CA GLN A 345 -18.99 -2.36 4.26
C GLN A 345 -19.46 -3.73 4.79
N LYS A 346 -18.82 -4.82 4.31
CA LYS A 346 -19.12 -6.20 4.69
C LYS A 346 -20.55 -6.67 4.33
N CYS A 347 -21.19 -6.10 3.31
CA CYS A 347 -22.41 -6.65 2.71
C CYS A 347 -22.01 -7.86 1.82
N ALA A 348 -21.69 -8.97 2.47
CA ALA A 348 -21.02 -10.11 1.83
C ALA A 348 -21.86 -10.80 0.73
N ALA A 349 -23.19 -10.70 0.76
CA ALA A 349 -24.09 -11.25 -0.25
C ALA A 349 -24.37 -10.29 -1.42
N LEU A 350 -23.93 -9.03 -1.35
CA LEU A 350 -24.24 -8.02 -2.35
C LEU A 350 -23.61 -8.40 -3.70
N THR A 351 -24.46 -8.68 -4.69
CA THR A 351 -24.03 -9.09 -6.03
C THR A 351 -24.07 -7.95 -7.03
N ARG A 352 -24.99 -7.01 -6.82
CA ARG A 352 -25.22 -5.88 -7.70
C ARG A 352 -25.64 -4.65 -6.89
N VAL A 353 -25.11 -3.51 -7.27
CA VAL A 353 -25.57 -2.19 -6.83
C VAL A 353 -25.77 -1.30 -8.04
N GLN A 354 -26.94 -0.69 -8.12
CA GLN A 354 -27.21 0.32 -9.16
C GLN A 354 -26.94 1.70 -8.57
N LEU A 355 -25.86 2.32 -9.07
CA LEU A 355 -25.48 3.68 -8.68
C LEU A 355 -26.18 4.70 -9.56
N PRO A 356 -26.60 5.87 -9.01
CA PRO A 356 -27.22 6.93 -9.79
C PRO A 356 -26.21 7.63 -10.71
N GLU A 357 -26.69 8.11 -11.85
CA GLU A 357 -25.83 8.82 -12.83
C GLU A 357 -25.22 10.12 -12.28
N GLY A 358 -25.90 10.76 -11.32
CA GLY A 358 -25.45 12.01 -10.66
C GLY A 358 -24.50 11.79 -9.48
N LEU A 359 -24.04 10.57 -9.22
CA LEU A 359 -23.14 10.27 -8.11
C LEU A 359 -21.76 10.90 -8.35
N THR A 360 -21.29 11.70 -7.40
CA THR A 360 -19.98 12.38 -7.47
C THR A 360 -18.95 11.76 -6.55
N ASP A 361 -19.38 11.16 -5.43
CA ASP A 361 -18.48 10.72 -4.37
C ASP A 361 -18.79 9.31 -3.86
N ILE A 362 -17.77 8.48 -3.80
CA ILE A 362 -17.80 7.17 -3.13
C ILE A 362 -16.84 7.24 -1.96
N GLY A 363 -17.39 7.23 -0.75
CA GLY A 363 -16.63 7.40 0.50
C GLY A 363 -15.71 6.23 0.81
N PRO A 364 -14.79 6.41 1.78
CA PRO A 364 -13.88 5.37 2.22
C PRO A 364 -14.62 4.10 2.65
N ARG A 365 -14.12 2.93 2.25
CA ARG A 365 -14.66 1.60 2.61
C ARG A 365 -16.12 1.37 2.23
N ALA A 366 -16.69 2.19 1.34
CA ALA A 366 -18.13 2.17 1.01
C ALA A 366 -18.64 0.76 0.66
N PHE A 367 -17.89 -0.01 -0.12
CA PHE A 367 -18.19 -1.40 -0.52
C PHE A 367 -17.14 -2.41 -0.06
N GLN A 368 -16.28 -2.05 0.90
CA GLN A 368 -15.21 -2.95 1.36
C GLN A 368 -15.80 -4.27 1.87
N GLY A 369 -15.26 -5.39 1.39
CA GLY A 369 -15.70 -6.72 1.80
C GLY A 369 -17.04 -7.18 1.20
N CYS A 370 -17.54 -6.50 0.14
CA CYS A 370 -18.66 -6.99 -0.67
C CYS A 370 -18.17 -8.13 -1.58
N GLY A 371 -17.84 -9.27 -0.97
CA GLY A 371 -17.11 -10.35 -1.63
C GLY A 371 -17.83 -11.01 -2.81
N LYS A 372 -19.15 -10.82 -2.96
CA LYS A 372 -19.95 -11.31 -4.09
C LYS A 372 -20.28 -10.26 -5.14
N LEU A 373 -19.84 -9.01 -4.98
CA LEU A 373 -20.08 -7.95 -5.97
C LEU A 373 -19.35 -8.28 -7.27
N VAL A 374 -20.11 -8.54 -8.34
CA VAL A 374 -19.57 -9.03 -9.63
C VAL A 374 -19.19 -7.89 -10.55
N GLU A 375 -19.99 -6.84 -10.54
CA GLU A 375 -19.83 -5.66 -11.38
C GLU A 375 -20.28 -4.39 -10.66
N VAL A 376 -19.65 -3.30 -10.99
CA VAL A 376 -20.06 -1.95 -10.57
C VAL A 376 -19.92 -1.02 -11.77
N ASN A 377 -20.99 -0.27 -12.06
CA ASN A 377 -20.95 0.73 -13.12
C ASN A 377 -20.62 2.09 -12.49
N LEU A 378 -19.40 2.54 -12.69
CA LEU A 378 -18.92 3.83 -12.24
C LEU A 378 -19.15 4.87 -13.35
N SER A 379 -20.07 5.80 -13.13
CA SER A 379 -20.37 6.87 -14.10
C SER A 379 -19.23 7.91 -14.15
N ASP A 380 -19.12 8.60 -15.27
CA ASP A 380 -18.14 9.68 -15.46
C ASP A 380 -18.36 10.90 -14.55
N SER A 381 -19.50 10.97 -13.87
CA SER A 381 -19.80 12.02 -12.87
C SER A 381 -18.96 11.87 -11.59
N ILE A 382 -18.45 10.66 -11.31
CA ILE A 382 -17.70 10.37 -10.09
C ILE A 382 -16.36 11.11 -10.12
N ARG A 383 -16.10 11.87 -9.04
CA ARG A 383 -14.88 12.65 -8.83
C ARG A 383 -13.95 12.04 -7.79
N THR A 384 -14.54 11.34 -6.81
CA THR A 384 -13.77 10.74 -5.72
C THR A 384 -14.13 9.28 -5.52
N ILE A 385 -13.10 8.44 -5.39
CA ILE A 385 -13.21 7.06 -4.90
C ILE A 385 -12.31 6.99 -3.66
N GLY A 386 -12.93 6.85 -2.49
CA GLY A 386 -12.24 6.88 -1.20
C GLY A 386 -11.33 5.67 -0.94
N GLU A 387 -10.56 5.77 0.15
CA GLU A 387 -9.67 4.69 0.61
C GLU A 387 -10.42 3.37 0.78
N SER A 388 -9.90 2.29 0.21
CA SER A 388 -10.45 0.93 0.29
C SER A 388 -11.92 0.82 -0.15
N ALA A 389 -12.43 1.76 -0.97
CA ALA A 389 -13.86 1.83 -1.30
C ALA A 389 -14.43 0.52 -1.85
N PHE A 390 -13.68 -0.22 -2.66
CA PHE A 390 -14.01 -1.54 -3.20
C PHE A 390 -13.03 -2.63 -2.75
N GLY A 391 -12.25 -2.38 -1.69
CA GLY A 391 -11.31 -3.37 -1.17
C GLY A 391 -12.00 -4.70 -0.85
N GLU A 392 -11.35 -5.84 -1.13
CA GLU A 392 -11.88 -7.19 -0.89
C GLU A 392 -13.18 -7.53 -1.64
N CYS A 393 -13.50 -6.85 -2.74
CA CYS A 393 -14.59 -7.22 -3.66
C CYS A 393 -14.13 -8.39 -4.55
N LYS A 394 -14.07 -9.58 -3.96
CA LYS A 394 -13.40 -10.77 -4.55
C LYS A 394 -14.03 -11.30 -5.82
N ALA A 395 -15.32 -11.06 -6.04
CA ALA A 395 -16.04 -11.49 -7.24
C ALA A 395 -16.04 -10.45 -8.37
N LEU A 396 -15.54 -9.22 -8.11
CA LEU A 396 -15.46 -8.16 -9.12
C LEU A 396 -14.52 -8.61 -10.24
N THR A 397 -15.03 -8.59 -11.50
CA THR A 397 -14.29 -9.16 -12.64
C THR A 397 -13.66 -8.10 -13.52
N ALA A 398 -14.26 -6.94 -13.62
CA ALA A 398 -13.78 -5.81 -14.40
C ALA A 398 -14.24 -4.49 -13.75
N VAL A 399 -13.48 -3.44 -13.98
CA VAL A 399 -13.84 -2.08 -13.59
C VAL A 399 -13.32 -1.08 -14.63
N ALA A 400 -14.17 -0.11 -14.98
CA ALA A 400 -13.76 1.08 -15.73
C ALA A 400 -13.65 2.24 -14.74
N ILE A 401 -12.49 2.85 -14.67
CA ILE A 401 -12.27 4.03 -13.83
C ILE A 401 -12.90 5.24 -14.51
N PRO A 402 -13.66 6.10 -13.80
CA PRO A 402 -14.27 7.30 -14.36
C PRO A 402 -13.20 8.26 -14.91
N LYS A 403 -13.44 8.82 -16.10
CA LYS A 403 -12.45 9.71 -16.76
C LYS A 403 -12.22 11.03 -16.01
N ASP A 404 -13.21 11.50 -15.30
CA ASP A 404 -13.18 12.78 -14.57
C ASP A 404 -12.79 12.59 -13.09
N LEU A 405 -12.26 11.43 -12.73
CA LEU A 405 -11.84 11.13 -11.36
C LEU A 405 -10.68 12.03 -10.95
N THR A 406 -10.85 12.77 -9.87
CA THR A 406 -9.83 13.67 -9.30
C THR A 406 -9.10 13.09 -8.11
N GLU A 407 -9.74 12.15 -7.39
CA GLU A 407 -9.16 11.49 -6.23
C GLU A 407 -9.32 9.97 -6.34
N PHE A 408 -8.18 9.28 -6.42
CA PHE A 408 -8.08 7.83 -6.41
C PHE A 408 -7.51 7.38 -5.06
N GLY A 409 -8.38 6.98 -4.15
CA GLY A 409 -8.00 6.62 -2.79
C GLY A 409 -7.07 5.41 -2.69
N GLY A 410 -6.24 5.39 -1.66
CA GLY A 410 -5.36 4.25 -1.39
C GLY A 410 -6.17 2.96 -1.20
N PHE A 411 -5.64 1.83 -1.70
CA PHE A 411 -6.28 0.52 -1.61
C PHE A 411 -7.68 0.43 -2.22
N ALA A 412 -8.07 1.38 -3.09
CA ALA A 412 -9.44 1.48 -3.59
C ALA A 412 -10.01 0.16 -4.10
N PHE A 413 -9.23 -0.66 -4.80
CA PHE A 413 -9.58 -2.00 -5.31
C PHE A 413 -8.64 -3.11 -4.79
N ALA A 414 -8.02 -2.90 -3.62
CA ALA A 414 -7.12 -3.91 -3.07
C ALA A 414 -7.84 -5.23 -2.80
N ASP A 415 -7.13 -6.35 -2.99
CA ASP A 415 -7.63 -7.71 -2.78
C ASP A 415 -8.91 -8.06 -3.57
N CYS A 416 -9.17 -7.36 -4.68
CA CYS A 416 -10.16 -7.76 -5.67
C CYS A 416 -9.62 -8.95 -6.48
N THR A 417 -9.56 -10.13 -5.83
CA THR A 417 -8.88 -11.31 -6.37
C THR A 417 -9.50 -11.88 -7.65
N GLY A 418 -10.73 -11.50 -7.98
CA GLY A 418 -11.43 -11.86 -9.23
C GLY A 418 -11.21 -10.89 -10.39
N LEU A 419 -10.63 -9.71 -10.13
CA LEU A 419 -10.47 -8.63 -11.11
C LEU A 419 -9.48 -9.04 -12.20
N LYS A 420 -9.98 -9.19 -13.44
CA LYS A 420 -9.21 -9.64 -14.62
C LYS A 420 -8.70 -8.49 -15.46
N SER A 421 -9.46 -7.41 -15.53
CA SER A 421 -9.13 -6.23 -16.31
C SER A 421 -9.56 -4.95 -15.61
N VAL A 422 -8.80 -3.89 -15.84
CA VAL A 422 -9.11 -2.53 -15.44
C VAL A 422 -8.87 -1.59 -16.62
N THR A 423 -9.82 -0.69 -16.88
CA THR A 423 -9.65 0.38 -17.85
C THR A 423 -9.36 1.66 -17.09
N ILE A 424 -8.18 2.24 -17.33
CA ILE A 424 -7.74 3.51 -16.75
C ILE A 424 -7.77 4.53 -17.89
N PRO A 425 -8.64 5.55 -17.85
CA PRO A 425 -8.78 6.52 -18.92
C PRO A 425 -7.70 7.60 -18.89
N GLU A 426 -7.54 8.31 -20.00
CA GLU A 426 -6.77 9.56 -20.03
C GLU A 426 -7.33 10.58 -19.01
N GLY A 427 -6.41 11.39 -18.46
CA GLY A 427 -6.71 12.37 -17.41
C GLY A 427 -6.37 11.90 -16.01
N ILE A 428 -6.23 10.59 -15.78
CA ILE A 428 -5.74 10.06 -14.51
C ILE A 428 -4.22 10.31 -14.42
N THR A 429 -3.78 11.09 -13.44
CA THR A 429 -2.36 11.45 -13.27
C THR A 429 -1.60 10.57 -12.28
N ALA A 430 -2.32 9.83 -11.44
CA ALA A 430 -1.70 8.95 -10.45
C ALA A 430 -2.53 7.70 -10.18
N ILE A 431 -1.86 6.57 -10.00
CA ILE A 431 -2.45 5.38 -9.40
C ILE A 431 -2.20 5.44 -7.89
N GLY A 432 -3.26 5.39 -7.10
CA GLY A 432 -3.19 5.53 -5.64
C GLY A 432 -2.35 4.43 -4.96
N TYR A 433 -1.92 4.71 -3.73
CA TYR A 433 -1.22 3.76 -2.85
C TYR A 433 -2.00 2.43 -2.76
N GLY A 434 -1.38 1.32 -3.13
CA GLY A 434 -2.00 -0.01 -3.10
C GLY A 434 -3.27 -0.16 -3.94
N GLY A 435 -3.53 0.75 -4.89
CA GLY A 435 -4.83 0.87 -5.58
C GLY A 435 -5.40 -0.44 -6.12
N PHE A 436 -4.55 -1.31 -6.66
CA PHE A 436 -4.88 -2.65 -7.16
C PHE A 436 -4.05 -3.76 -6.50
N SER A 437 -3.51 -3.51 -5.31
CA SER A 437 -2.73 -4.50 -4.57
C SER A 437 -3.56 -5.78 -4.35
N GLY A 438 -2.95 -6.95 -4.55
CA GLY A 438 -3.64 -8.23 -4.34
C GLY A 438 -4.67 -8.62 -5.42
N CYS A 439 -4.77 -7.89 -6.53
CA CYS A 439 -5.62 -8.27 -7.68
C CYS A 439 -5.00 -9.45 -8.43
N THR A 440 -5.06 -10.63 -7.82
CA THR A 440 -4.32 -11.82 -8.27
C THR A 440 -4.76 -12.40 -9.61
N ALA A 441 -5.95 -12.02 -10.11
CA ALA A 441 -6.48 -12.45 -11.41
C ALA A 441 -6.15 -11.45 -12.55
N LEU A 442 -5.67 -10.25 -12.23
CA LEU A 442 -5.36 -9.20 -13.21
C LEU A 442 -4.27 -9.67 -14.17
N THR A 443 -4.54 -9.61 -15.48
CA THR A 443 -3.64 -10.18 -16.50
C THR A 443 -2.84 -9.14 -17.25
N GLU A 444 -3.41 -7.96 -17.44
CA GLU A 444 -2.77 -6.84 -18.13
C GLU A 444 -3.29 -5.51 -17.59
N VAL A 445 -2.49 -4.48 -17.67
CA VAL A 445 -2.83 -3.09 -17.36
C VAL A 445 -2.18 -2.19 -18.38
N VAL A 446 -2.98 -1.33 -18.99
CA VAL A 446 -2.50 -0.23 -19.83
C VAL A 446 -2.64 1.05 -19.03
N LEU A 447 -1.52 1.69 -18.76
CA LEU A 447 -1.47 2.99 -18.11
C LEU A 447 -1.47 4.07 -19.20
N PRO A 448 -2.40 5.04 -19.17
CA PRO A 448 -2.45 6.11 -20.17
C PRO A 448 -1.28 7.11 -20.01
N ASP A 449 -0.99 7.88 -21.04
CA ASP A 449 0.12 8.84 -21.07
C ASP A 449 0.00 9.95 -20.03
N SER A 450 -1.19 10.20 -19.52
CA SER A 450 -1.44 11.14 -18.43
C SER A 450 -0.87 10.71 -17.07
N VAL A 451 -0.57 9.40 -16.87
CA VAL A 451 -0.09 8.89 -15.59
C VAL A 451 1.37 9.29 -15.34
N LYS A 452 1.56 10.15 -14.36
CA LYS A 452 2.88 10.61 -13.87
C LYS A 452 3.41 9.82 -12.68
N ASN A 453 2.50 9.27 -11.85
CA ASN A 453 2.86 8.64 -10.60
C ASN A 453 2.19 7.27 -10.45
N ILE A 454 3.02 6.22 -10.37
CA ILE A 454 2.58 4.89 -9.97
C ILE A 454 2.87 4.78 -8.48
N GLY A 455 1.82 4.77 -7.66
CA GLY A 455 1.93 4.79 -6.19
C GLY A 455 2.62 3.57 -5.60
N ASP A 456 3.05 3.70 -4.34
CA ASP A 456 3.62 2.58 -3.61
C ASP A 456 2.62 1.42 -3.56
N GLN A 457 3.09 0.19 -3.78
CA GLN A 457 2.30 -1.04 -3.76
C GLN A 457 1.13 -1.08 -4.78
N ALA A 458 1.07 -0.16 -5.75
CA ALA A 458 -0.08 0.03 -6.65
C ALA A 458 -0.60 -1.28 -7.27
N PHE A 459 0.30 -2.18 -7.72
CA PHE A 459 -0.01 -3.49 -8.30
C PHE A 459 0.69 -4.64 -7.55
N GLN A 460 1.08 -4.43 -6.29
CA GLN A 460 1.71 -5.47 -5.48
C GLN A 460 0.87 -6.76 -5.48
N ASN A 461 1.51 -7.93 -5.60
CA ASN A 461 0.82 -9.22 -5.62
C ASN A 461 -0.18 -9.44 -6.77
N CYS A 462 -0.11 -8.71 -7.88
CA CYS A 462 -0.85 -9.01 -9.09
C CYS A 462 -0.23 -10.22 -9.81
N LYS A 463 -0.42 -11.42 -9.24
CA LYS A 463 0.34 -12.64 -9.58
C LYS A 463 0.20 -13.10 -11.04
N LYS A 464 -0.89 -12.71 -11.73
CA LYS A 464 -1.16 -13.07 -13.12
C LYS A 464 -0.88 -11.94 -14.11
N LEU A 465 -0.44 -10.77 -13.64
CA LEU A 465 -0.08 -9.64 -14.49
C LEU A 465 1.11 -10.02 -15.37
N LYS A 466 0.87 -10.09 -16.69
CA LYS A 466 1.85 -10.53 -17.70
C LYS A 466 2.59 -9.36 -18.33
N SER A 467 1.89 -8.26 -18.50
CA SER A 467 2.42 -7.06 -19.13
C SER A 467 1.88 -5.81 -18.47
N VAL A 468 2.71 -4.78 -18.44
CA VAL A 468 2.35 -3.42 -18.05
C VAL A 468 3.12 -2.47 -18.96
N THR A 469 2.43 -1.50 -19.54
CA THR A 469 3.08 -0.41 -20.27
C THR A 469 3.19 0.77 -19.32
N ILE A 470 4.42 1.18 -19.01
CA ILE A 470 4.69 2.37 -18.21
C ILE A 470 4.81 3.53 -19.19
N PRO A 471 4.01 4.60 -19.08
CA PRO A 471 4.05 5.72 -20.04
C PRO A 471 5.39 6.45 -19.99
N GLU A 472 5.84 6.95 -21.15
CA GLU A 472 7.11 7.72 -21.27
C GLU A 472 7.17 8.93 -20.33
N GLY A 473 6.03 9.52 -20.02
CA GLY A 473 5.91 10.63 -19.12
C GLY A 473 5.81 10.28 -17.63
N ALA A 474 5.92 9.01 -17.26
CA ALA A 474 5.88 8.61 -15.84
C ALA A 474 7.14 9.10 -15.10
N GLU A 475 6.94 9.82 -14.02
CA GLU A 475 8.02 10.45 -13.23
C GLU A 475 8.40 9.60 -12.00
N ARG A 476 7.51 8.70 -11.56
CA ARG A 476 7.71 7.89 -10.37
C ARG A 476 7.14 6.49 -10.51
N ILE A 477 7.97 5.50 -10.17
CA ILE A 477 7.57 4.12 -9.85
C ILE A 477 7.76 3.94 -8.34
N GLY A 478 6.66 3.78 -7.61
CA GLY A 478 6.66 3.74 -6.16
C GLY A 478 7.29 2.47 -5.57
N ARG A 479 7.51 2.49 -4.25
CA ARG A 479 7.98 1.34 -3.49
C ARG A 479 7.06 0.14 -3.67
N ALA A 480 7.63 -1.04 -3.98
CA ALA A 480 6.91 -2.30 -4.16
C ALA A 480 5.76 -2.22 -5.19
N ALA A 481 5.80 -1.26 -6.13
CA ALA A 481 4.69 -0.99 -7.06
C ALA A 481 4.22 -2.24 -7.82
N PHE A 482 5.16 -3.10 -8.25
CA PHE A 482 4.90 -4.37 -8.96
C PHE A 482 5.49 -5.59 -8.21
N ARG A 483 5.76 -5.46 -6.91
CA ARG A 483 6.32 -6.56 -6.11
C ARG A 483 5.44 -7.81 -6.22
N ASP A 484 6.07 -8.99 -6.39
CA ASP A 484 5.38 -10.28 -6.54
C ASP A 484 4.41 -10.37 -7.74
N CYS A 485 4.61 -9.59 -8.80
CA CYS A 485 3.95 -9.77 -10.09
C CYS A 485 4.61 -10.95 -10.84
N LYS A 486 4.32 -12.17 -10.37
CA LYS A 486 5.07 -13.39 -10.74
C LYS A 486 4.96 -13.80 -12.20
N ALA A 487 3.97 -13.29 -12.93
CA ALA A 487 3.77 -13.57 -14.35
C ALA A 487 4.30 -12.46 -15.29
N LEU A 488 4.78 -11.33 -14.74
CA LEU A 488 5.32 -10.22 -15.52
C LEU A 488 6.60 -10.66 -16.25
N THR A 489 6.62 -10.52 -17.58
CA THR A 489 7.70 -11.04 -18.42
C THR A 489 8.68 -9.98 -18.90
N ALA A 490 8.20 -8.77 -19.13
CA ALA A 490 9.01 -7.66 -19.59
C ALA A 490 8.58 -6.35 -18.93
N VAL A 491 9.51 -5.41 -18.78
CA VAL A 491 9.24 -4.03 -18.34
C VAL A 491 10.22 -3.07 -19.00
N THR A 492 9.71 -1.93 -19.44
CA THR A 492 10.49 -0.77 -19.84
C THR A 492 10.30 0.32 -18.81
N VAL A 493 11.41 0.83 -18.25
CA VAL A 493 11.42 1.97 -17.33
C VAL A 493 11.81 3.21 -18.12
N PRO A 494 10.90 4.17 -18.32
CA PRO A 494 11.17 5.37 -19.12
C PRO A 494 12.12 6.32 -18.41
N GLY A 495 12.83 7.15 -19.19
CA GLY A 495 13.86 8.06 -18.68
C GLY A 495 13.32 9.23 -17.84
N ALA A 496 12.03 9.50 -17.86
CA ALA A 496 11.42 10.46 -16.93
C ALA A 496 11.38 9.97 -15.47
N VAL A 497 11.51 8.65 -15.25
CA VAL A 497 11.61 8.05 -13.90
C VAL A 497 13.02 8.27 -13.37
N SER A 498 13.18 9.17 -12.41
CA SER A 498 14.50 9.43 -11.82
C SER A 498 15.01 8.29 -10.94
N THR A 499 14.12 7.60 -10.25
CA THR A 499 14.48 6.51 -9.32
C THR A 499 13.48 5.36 -9.44
N ILE A 500 14.00 4.13 -9.60
CA ILE A 500 13.19 2.92 -9.48
C ILE A 500 12.99 2.65 -7.98
N GLY A 501 11.76 2.65 -7.51
CA GLY A 501 11.44 2.53 -6.09
C GLY A 501 11.92 1.23 -5.45
N ASP A 502 12.14 1.25 -4.12
CA ASP A 502 12.52 0.05 -3.36
C ASP A 502 11.54 -1.09 -3.60
N HIS A 503 12.06 -2.30 -3.78
CA HIS A 503 11.27 -3.51 -4.06
C HIS A 503 10.33 -3.41 -5.29
N ALA A 504 10.49 -2.41 -6.17
CA ALA A 504 9.50 -2.09 -7.21
C ALA A 504 9.09 -3.33 -8.05
N PHE A 505 10.03 -4.18 -8.42
CA PHE A 505 9.83 -5.42 -9.19
C PHE A 505 10.32 -6.68 -8.44
N SER A 506 10.57 -6.57 -7.13
CA SER A 506 11.04 -7.71 -6.31
C SER A 506 10.06 -8.88 -6.41
N GLY A 507 10.57 -10.09 -6.60
CA GLY A 507 9.76 -11.30 -6.74
C GLY A 507 9.01 -11.46 -8.07
N CYS A 508 9.33 -10.67 -9.09
CA CYS A 508 8.83 -10.85 -10.47
C CYS A 508 9.54 -12.03 -11.14
N THR A 509 9.23 -13.25 -10.71
CA THR A 509 10.00 -14.46 -11.05
C THR A 509 9.96 -14.87 -12.52
N ALA A 510 9.01 -14.34 -13.33
CA ALA A 510 8.95 -14.58 -14.77
C ALA A 510 9.62 -13.46 -15.59
N LEU A 511 10.08 -12.37 -14.96
CA LEU A 511 10.66 -11.21 -15.61
C LEU A 511 11.98 -11.61 -16.28
N SER A 512 11.99 -11.61 -17.62
CA SER A 512 13.12 -12.03 -18.44
C SER A 512 13.77 -10.86 -19.20
N GLU A 513 13.06 -9.76 -19.33
CA GLU A 513 13.48 -8.58 -20.06
C GLU A 513 13.25 -7.31 -19.24
N VAL A 514 14.27 -6.50 -19.06
CA VAL A 514 14.24 -5.21 -18.38
C VAL A 514 14.99 -4.22 -19.24
N VAL A 515 14.32 -3.16 -19.65
CA VAL A 515 14.92 -2.00 -20.34
C VAL A 515 14.86 -0.81 -19.41
N ILE A 516 16.00 -0.21 -19.13
CA ILE A 516 16.12 1.02 -18.33
C ILE A 516 16.62 2.13 -19.27
N HIS A 517 15.81 3.16 -19.49
CA HIS A 517 16.19 4.27 -20.36
C HIS A 517 17.08 5.30 -19.65
N ASP A 518 17.84 6.04 -20.43
CA ASP A 518 18.60 7.20 -19.97
C ASP A 518 17.69 8.20 -19.26
N GLY A 519 18.18 8.76 -18.13
CA GLY A 519 17.43 9.64 -17.24
C GLY A 519 17.14 9.00 -15.87
N VAL A 520 17.14 7.65 -15.78
CA VAL A 520 17.10 6.97 -14.49
C VAL A 520 18.44 7.17 -13.79
N THR A 521 18.41 7.69 -12.54
CA THR A 521 19.62 8.02 -11.76
C THR A 521 19.93 7.04 -10.64
N ALA A 522 18.92 6.29 -10.16
CA ALA A 522 19.11 5.31 -9.10
C ALA A 522 18.20 4.09 -9.23
N ILE A 523 18.74 2.92 -8.87
CA ILE A 523 18.00 1.67 -8.73
C ILE A 523 17.86 1.40 -7.23
N GLY A 524 16.63 1.38 -6.73
CA GLY A 524 16.32 1.30 -5.31
C GLY A 524 16.68 -0.06 -4.66
N TYR A 525 16.56 -0.10 -3.33
CA TYR A 525 16.76 -1.29 -2.48
C TYR A 525 15.88 -2.46 -2.95
N GLU A 526 16.47 -3.66 -3.18
CA GLU A 526 15.79 -4.87 -3.68
C GLU A 526 14.93 -4.65 -4.94
N ALA A 527 15.20 -3.63 -5.75
CA ALA A 527 14.28 -3.23 -6.85
C ALA A 527 13.93 -4.38 -7.81
N PHE A 528 14.87 -5.27 -8.13
CA PHE A 528 14.72 -6.45 -8.99
C PHE A 528 15.10 -7.75 -8.29
N SER A 529 15.16 -7.77 -6.94
CA SER A 529 15.47 -8.99 -6.19
C SER A 529 14.56 -10.14 -6.61
N LEU A 530 15.12 -11.37 -6.71
CA LEU A 530 14.41 -12.59 -7.09
C LEU A 530 13.77 -12.59 -8.49
N CYS A 531 14.24 -11.74 -9.43
CA CYS A 531 13.87 -11.83 -10.84
C CYS A 531 14.63 -13.00 -11.51
N THR A 532 14.24 -14.23 -11.16
CA THR A 532 14.98 -15.46 -11.46
C THR A 532 15.04 -15.85 -12.94
N LYS A 533 14.33 -15.15 -13.81
CA LYS A 533 14.34 -15.35 -15.28
C LYS A 533 15.09 -14.25 -16.03
N LEU A 534 15.50 -13.18 -15.38
CA LEU A 534 16.28 -12.12 -16.00
C LEU A 534 17.62 -12.67 -16.49
N THR A 535 17.91 -12.53 -17.77
CA THR A 535 19.12 -13.13 -18.39
C THR A 535 20.18 -12.11 -18.72
N ARG A 536 19.77 -10.91 -19.09
CA ARG A 536 20.63 -9.80 -19.50
C ARG A 536 20.11 -8.50 -18.92
N LEU A 537 21.03 -7.57 -18.61
CA LEU A 537 20.68 -6.24 -18.10
C LEU A 537 21.71 -5.24 -18.60
N THR A 538 21.25 -4.10 -19.13
CA THR A 538 22.05 -2.89 -19.32
C THR A 538 21.67 -1.85 -18.30
N ILE A 539 22.65 -1.31 -17.57
CA ILE A 539 22.50 -0.21 -16.60
C ILE A 539 23.05 1.04 -17.27
N PRO A 540 22.18 2.01 -17.63
CA PRO A 540 22.56 3.16 -18.42
C PRO A 540 23.48 4.12 -17.67
N SER A 541 24.20 4.94 -18.42
CA SER A 541 25.20 5.90 -17.91
C SER A 541 24.64 6.98 -16.98
N THR A 542 23.35 7.20 -16.98
CA THR A 542 22.67 8.13 -16.07
C THR A 542 22.49 7.58 -14.65
N VAL A 543 22.58 6.25 -14.46
CA VAL A 543 22.49 5.62 -13.15
C VAL A 543 23.76 5.87 -12.36
N ILE A 544 23.60 6.49 -11.20
CA ILE A 544 24.70 6.83 -10.28
C ILE A 544 24.89 5.72 -9.24
N GLU A 545 23.77 5.15 -8.77
CA GLU A 545 23.73 4.21 -7.66
C GLU A 545 22.89 2.96 -8.00
N ILE A 546 23.49 1.79 -7.75
CA ILE A 546 22.80 0.50 -7.71
C ILE A 546 22.57 0.18 -6.23
N GLY A 547 21.32 0.18 -5.79
CA GLY A 547 20.94 -0.02 -4.39
C GLY A 547 21.30 -1.39 -3.83
N ASP A 548 21.28 -1.50 -2.50
CA ASP A 548 21.52 -2.76 -1.80
C ASP A 548 20.50 -3.82 -2.24
N TRP A 549 20.96 -5.06 -2.44
CA TRP A 549 20.13 -6.20 -2.83
C TRP A 549 19.41 -6.05 -4.18
N ALA A 550 19.74 -5.01 -4.99
CA ALA A 550 18.94 -4.61 -6.17
C ALA A 550 18.65 -5.78 -7.11
N PHE A 551 19.59 -6.70 -7.33
CA PHE A 551 19.49 -7.88 -8.20
C PHE A 551 19.74 -9.19 -7.45
N GLU A 552 19.56 -9.21 -6.14
CA GLU A 552 19.72 -10.40 -5.31
C GLU A 552 18.92 -11.57 -5.87
N GLY A 553 19.54 -12.71 -6.02
CA GLY A 553 18.87 -13.94 -6.47
C GLY A 553 18.39 -13.94 -7.92
N CYS A 554 18.90 -13.05 -8.78
CA CYS A 554 18.70 -13.10 -10.23
C CYS A 554 19.51 -14.26 -10.84
N THR A 555 19.08 -15.49 -10.54
CA THR A 555 19.86 -16.71 -10.81
C THR A 555 20.07 -17.06 -12.28
N ALA A 556 19.31 -16.46 -13.20
CA ALA A 556 19.48 -16.61 -14.64
C ALA A 556 20.35 -15.52 -15.27
N LEU A 557 20.70 -14.45 -14.53
CA LEU A 557 21.44 -13.30 -15.03
C LEU A 557 22.85 -13.72 -15.43
N ALA A 558 23.08 -13.74 -16.73
CA ALA A 558 24.34 -14.20 -17.35
C ALA A 558 25.23 -13.04 -17.79
N GLU A 559 24.62 -11.89 -18.10
CA GLU A 559 25.31 -10.72 -18.64
C GLU A 559 24.75 -9.44 -18.00
N VAL A 560 25.66 -8.60 -17.52
CA VAL A 560 25.35 -7.26 -17.01
C VAL A 560 26.31 -6.28 -17.65
N ASP A 561 25.76 -5.30 -18.34
CA ASP A 561 26.47 -4.16 -18.91
C ASP A 561 26.25 -2.95 -18.02
N ILE A 562 27.30 -2.57 -17.28
CA ILE A 562 27.31 -1.38 -16.40
C ILE A 562 28.02 -0.27 -17.15
N GLN A 563 27.28 0.76 -17.56
CA GLN A 563 27.88 1.88 -18.31
C GLN A 563 28.57 2.88 -17.39
N GLU A 564 29.45 3.72 -17.98
CA GLU A 564 30.11 4.82 -17.27
C GLU A 564 29.07 5.78 -16.69
N GLY A 565 29.26 6.19 -15.42
CA GLY A 565 28.33 7.00 -14.65
C GLY A 565 27.96 6.36 -13.31
N VAL A 566 27.95 5.03 -13.23
CA VAL A 566 27.72 4.33 -11.96
C VAL A 566 28.91 4.55 -11.03
N THR A 567 28.66 5.08 -9.83
CA THR A 567 29.68 5.37 -8.82
C THR A 567 29.63 4.39 -7.65
N ASN A 568 28.47 3.81 -7.36
CA ASN A 568 28.25 2.92 -6.22
C ASN A 568 27.49 1.66 -6.62
N ILE A 569 28.03 0.51 -6.22
CA ILE A 569 27.36 -0.80 -6.27
C ILE A 569 27.10 -1.22 -4.82
N GLY A 570 25.84 -1.26 -4.42
CA GLY A 570 25.39 -1.46 -3.04
C GLY A 570 25.75 -2.83 -2.43
N ASP A 571 25.47 -2.97 -1.12
CA ASP A 571 25.61 -4.22 -0.40
C ASP A 571 24.72 -5.31 -1.02
N ASP A 572 25.27 -6.54 -1.20
CA ASP A 572 24.53 -7.68 -1.75
C ASP A 572 23.88 -7.42 -3.14
N ALA A 573 24.27 -6.37 -3.88
CA ALA A 573 23.58 -5.91 -5.10
C ALA A 573 23.35 -7.03 -6.13
N PHE A 574 24.31 -7.93 -6.34
CA PHE A 574 24.23 -9.10 -7.24
C PHE A 574 24.39 -10.43 -6.47
N PHE A 575 24.00 -10.46 -5.21
CA PHE A 575 24.06 -11.64 -4.37
C PHE A 575 23.43 -12.86 -5.04
N LYS A 576 24.18 -13.97 -5.19
CA LYS A 576 23.73 -15.20 -5.84
C LYS A 576 23.24 -15.06 -7.29
N CYS A 577 23.81 -14.16 -8.09
CA CYS A 577 23.66 -14.18 -9.54
C CYS A 577 24.48 -15.33 -10.14
N THR A 578 24.00 -16.56 -9.96
CA THR A 578 24.78 -17.80 -10.18
C THR A 578 25.06 -18.11 -11.66
N LYS A 579 24.56 -17.33 -12.61
CA LYS A 579 24.83 -17.46 -14.03
C LYS A 579 25.74 -16.36 -14.60
N LEU A 580 26.04 -15.34 -13.83
CA LEU A 580 26.94 -14.26 -14.26
C LEU A 580 28.34 -14.82 -14.55
N THR A 581 28.82 -14.60 -15.78
CA THR A 581 30.09 -15.19 -16.24
C THR A 581 31.23 -14.20 -16.29
N ALA A 582 30.96 -12.98 -16.69
CA ALA A 582 31.92 -11.90 -16.83
C ALA A 582 31.30 -10.58 -16.35
N LEU A 583 32.14 -9.65 -15.91
CA LEU A 583 31.71 -8.35 -15.42
C LEU A 583 32.76 -7.28 -15.75
N THR A 584 32.36 -6.22 -16.38
CA THR A 584 33.18 -5.02 -16.54
C THR A 584 32.70 -3.97 -15.55
N ILE A 585 33.62 -3.47 -14.74
CA ILE A 585 33.40 -2.40 -13.77
C ILE A 585 33.92 -1.09 -14.38
N PRO A 586 33.02 -0.13 -14.68
CA PRO A 586 33.40 1.11 -15.33
C PRO A 586 34.33 1.97 -14.46
N SER A 587 35.03 2.91 -15.11
CA SER A 587 36.04 3.75 -14.46
C SER A 587 35.45 4.70 -13.37
N THR A 588 34.15 4.94 -13.42
CA THR A 588 33.42 5.82 -12.48
C THR A 588 33.10 5.15 -11.15
N VAL A 589 33.16 3.83 -11.04
CA VAL A 589 32.82 3.10 -9.81
C VAL A 589 33.86 3.36 -8.72
N THR A 590 33.44 3.96 -7.63
CA THR A 590 34.31 4.30 -6.48
C THR A 590 34.06 3.37 -5.26
N GLU A 591 32.93 2.67 -5.23
CA GLU A 591 32.56 1.80 -4.11
C GLU A 591 31.82 0.55 -4.58
N ILE A 592 32.22 -0.61 -4.03
CA ILE A 592 31.56 -1.91 -4.17
C ILE A 592 31.23 -2.40 -2.77
N GLY A 593 29.94 -2.55 -2.49
CA GLY A 593 29.40 -2.90 -1.18
C GLY A 593 29.79 -4.29 -0.66
N ALA A 594 29.47 -4.53 0.61
CA ALA A 594 29.69 -5.85 1.22
C ALA A 594 28.83 -6.90 0.51
N TRP A 595 29.42 -8.10 0.30
CA TRP A 595 28.75 -9.24 -0.37
C TRP A 595 28.19 -8.95 -1.77
N ALA A 596 28.54 -7.84 -2.41
CA ALA A 596 27.96 -7.40 -3.68
C ALA A 596 27.86 -8.52 -4.74
N PHE A 597 28.87 -9.39 -4.86
CA PHE A 597 28.91 -10.52 -5.78
C PHE A 597 28.99 -11.89 -5.07
N PHE A 598 28.58 -11.94 -3.81
CA PHE A 598 28.59 -13.19 -3.05
C PHE A 598 27.85 -14.30 -3.79
N GLY A 599 28.50 -15.42 -3.98
CA GLY A 599 27.88 -16.60 -4.57
C GLY A 599 27.61 -16.52 -6.07
N CYS A 600 28.22 -15.58 -6.79
CA CYS A 600 28.27 -15.55 -8.25
C CYS A 600 29.23 -16.64 -8.74
N THR A 601 28.86 -17.91 -8.57
CA THR A 601 29.72 -19.07 -8.70
C THR A 601 30.24 -19.36 -10.11
N THR A 602 29.65 -18.71 -11.14
CA THR A 602 30.13 -18.84 -12.53
C THR A 602 30.93 -17.62 -13.00
N LEU A 603 31.04 -16.58 -12.16
CA LEU A 603 31.81 -15.38 -12.49
C LEU A 603 33.29 -15.75 -12.50
N ASN A 604 33.86 -15.77 -13.70
CA ASN A 604 35.24 -16.20 -13.92
C ASN A 604 36.13 -15.09 -14.48
N GLU A 605 35.55 -13.95 -14.85
CA GLU A 605 36.26 -12.78 -15.34
C GLU A 605 35.67 -11.50 -14.76
N VAL A 606 36.51 -10.62 -14.21
CA VAL A 606 36.16 -9.28 -13.77
C VAL A 606 37.18 -8.31 -14.32
N ARG A 607 36.71 -7.24 -14.98
CA ARG A 607 37.60 -6.20 -15.53
C ARG A 607 37.29 -4.87 -14.88
N PHE A 608 38.28 -4.23 -14.32
CA PHE A 608 38.18 -2.86 -13.82
C PHE A 608 38.77 -1.90 -14.85
N CYS A 609 38.02 -0.83 -15.17
CA CYS A 609 38.45 0.17 -16.18
C CYS A 609 39.10 1.43 -15.59
N GLY A 610 39.00 1.66 -14.29
CA GLY A 610 39.48 2.88 -13.63
C GLY A 610 40.30 2.66 -12.39
N ASP A 611 40.19 3.62 -11.46
CA ASP A 611 40.79 3.55 -10.14
C ASP A 611 40.25 2.37 -9.33
N ALA A 612 41.06 1.87 -8.39
CA ALA A 612 40.62 0.82 -7.48
C ALA A 612 39.49 1.34 -6.58
N PRO A 613 38.29 0.77 -6.63
CA PRO A 613 37.18 1.18 -5.77
C PRO A 613 37.45 0.78 -4.30
N ALA A 614 36.67 1.38 -3.39
CA ALA A 614 36.55 0.88 -2.03
C ALA A 614 35.76 -0.43 -2.03
N PHE A 615 36.41 -1.52 -1.60
CA PHE A 615 35.80 -2.85 -1.56
C PHE A 615 35.16 -3.12 -0.21
N GLY A 616 33.90 -3.46 -0.20
CA GLY A 616 33.16 -3.94 0.96
C GLY A 616 33.61 -5.34 1.42
N ARG A 617 33.22 -5.71 2.62
CA ARG A 617 33.56 -6.99 3.23
C ARG A 617 32.99 -8.15 2.40
N GLN A 618 33.83 -9.15 2.07
CA GLN A 618 33.41 -10.39 1.42
C GLN A 618 32.66 -10.19 0.09
N CYS A 619 32.96 -9.09 -0.65
CA CYS A 619 32.22 -8.75 -1.86
C CYS A 619 32.36 -9.80 -2.98
N PHE A 620 33.41 -10.65 -2.98
CA PHE A 620 33.63 -11.76 -3.91
C PHE A 620 33.61 -13.15 -3.25
N ASP A 621 32.98 -13.30 -2.07
CA ASP A 621 32.92 -14.61 -1.40
C ASP A 621 32.25 -15.66 -2.31
N LYS A 622 32.88 -16.83 -2.43
CA LYS A 622 32.52 -17.94 -3.34
C LYS A 622 32.65 -17.62 -4.84
N VAL A 623 33.45 -16.62 -5.21
CA VAL A 623 33.80 -16.31 -6.59
C VAL A 623 35.25 -16.81 -6.86
N THR A 624 35.46 -17.48 -8.00
CA THR A 624 36.78 -17.83 -8.53
C THR A 624 36.94 -17.17 -9.87
N ALA A 625 37.76 -16.11 -9.96
CA ALA A 625 37.83 -15.28 -11.15
C ALA A 625 39.23 -14.76 -11.46
N LYS A 626 39.47 -14.51 -12.76
CA LYS A 626 40.54 -13.65 -13.22
C LYS A 626 40.09 -12.21 -13.13
N VAL A 627 40.87 -11.37 -12.44
CA VAL A 627 40.53 -9.96 -12.22
C VAL A 627 41.56 -9.12 -12.96
N TYR A 628 41.10 -8.43 -13.99
CA TYR A 628 41.96 -7.57 -14.81
C TYR A 628 41.90 -6.13 -14.28
N TYR A 629 43.06 -5.48 -14.15
CA TYR A 629 43.21 -4.12 -13.66
C TYR A 629 44.22 -3.33 -14.50
N PRO A 630 44.09 -1.98 -14.66
CA PRO A 630 45.03 -1.14 -15.40
C PRO A 630 46.39 -1.13 -14.74
N GLU A 631 47.46 -1.59 -15.44
CA GLU A 631 48.83 -1.71 -14.91
C GLU A 631 49.44 -0.37 -14.47
N ASP A 632 49.17 0.67 -15.24
CA ASP A 632 49.74 2.00 -15.01
C ASP A 632 49.01 2.83 -13.97
N ASN A 633 47.96 2.30 -13.37
CA ASN A 633 47.13 3.03 -12.38
C ASN A 633 47.66 2.77 -10.95
N PRO A 634 48.16 3.83 -10.26
CA PRO A 634 48.80 3.68 -8.95
C PRO A 634 47.87 3.35 -7.80
N THR A 635 46.53 3.42 -8.00
CA THR A 635 45.57 3.03 -6.97
C THR A 635 45.51 1.52 -6.73
N TRP A 636 45.93 0.71 -7.72
CA TRP A 636 46.02 -0.74 -7.62
C TRP A 636 47.29 -1.21 -6.92
N THR A 637 47.22 -1.37 -5.63
CA THR A 637 48.32 -1.78 -4.76
C THR A 637 48.09 -3.18 -4.22
N GLU A 638 49.17 -3.90 -3.80
CA GLU A 638 49.06 -5.20 -3.13
C GLU A 638 48.10 -5.16 -1.90
N LYS A 639 47.94 -4.00 -1.27
CA LYS A 639 47.06 -3.82 -0.13
C LYS A 639 45.60 -3.84 -0.54
N VAL A 640 45.29 -3.45 -1.77
CA VAL A 640 43.94 -3.43 -2.36
C VAL A 640 43.65 -4.77 -3.04
N MET A 641 44.59 -5.31 -3.78
CA MET A 641 44.46 -6.58 -4.52
C MET A 641 44.42 -7.79 -3.58
N LYS A 642 43.28 -8.02 -2.91
CA LYS A 642 43.05 -9.13 -1.99
C LYS A 642 41.96 -10.05 -2.55
N ASP A 643 41.79 -11.21 -1.91
CA ASP A 643 40.80 -12.21 -2.34
C ASP A 643 39.36 -11.85 -1.96
N TYR A 644 39.15 -10.91 -1.03
CA TYR A 644 37.80 -10.51 -0.54
C TYR A 644 36.86 -11.70 -0.27
N SER A 645 37.45 -12.77 0.31
CA SER A 645 36.89 -14.12 0.57
C SER A 645 36.59 -14.96 -0.66
N GLY A 646 37.01 -14.53 -1.86
CA GLY A 646 36.99 -15.32 -3.10
C GLY A 646 38.32 -16.03 -3.34
N ASP A 647 38.47 -16.50 -4.58
CA ASP A 647 39.71 -17.05 -5.14
C ASP A 647 40.04 -16.23 -6.40
N LEU A 648 40.76 -15.11 -6.20
CA LEU A 648 40.96 -14.10 -7.23
C LEU A 648 42.38 -14.11 -7.76
N THR A 649 42.55 -14.19 -9.08
CA THR A 649 43.82 -14.04 -9.77
C THR A 649 43.91 -12.67 -10.41
N TRP A 650 44.70 -11.76 -9.85
CA TRP A 650 44.87 -10.39 -10.34
C TRP A 650 45.83 -10.34 -11.52
N ILE A 651 45.42 -9.80 -12.66
CA ILE A 651 46.17 -9.77 -13.90
C ILE A 651 46.25 -8.30 -14.38
N PRO A 652 47.46 -7.75 -14.47
CA PRO A 652 47.60 -6.40 -15.03
C PRO A 652 47.31 -6.40 -16.52
N TYR A 653 46.72 -5.32 -17.01
CA TYR A 653 46.62 -5.04 -18.44
C TYR A 653 47.02 -3.60 -18.73
N THR A 654 47.62 -3.37 -19.88
CA THR A 654 47.95 -2.02 -20.32
C THR A 654 46.78 -1.45 -21.11
N GLN A 655 46.22 -0.36 -20.67
CA GLN A 655 45.14 0.34 -21.39
C GLN A 655 45.77 1.15 -22.51
N MET A 656 45.50 0.82 -23.78
CA MET A 656 45.88 1.68 -24.89
C MET A 656 44.94 2.92 -24.90
N VAL A 657 45.47 4.04 -24.53
CA VAL A 657 44.73 5.30 -24.57
C VAL A 657 45.22 6.11 -25.77
N PHE A 658 44.39 6.29 -26.78
CA PHE A 658 44.65 7.27 -27.83
C PHE A 658 44.36 8.68 -27.33
N HIS A 659 45.34 9.56 -27.42
CA HIS A 659 45.20 10.95 -26.93
C HIS A 659 44.10 11.74 -27.67
N ASP A 660 43.68 11.29 -28.84
CA ASP A 660 42.70 11.92 -29.72
C ASP A 660 41.31 11.22 -29.69
N VAL A 661 41.08 10.32 -28.71
CA VAL A 661 39.79 9.66 -28.49
C VAL A 661 39.30 10.01 -27.07
N PRO A 662 38.52 11.10 -26.93
CA PRO A 662 37.94 11.47 -25.64
C PRO A 662 37.03 10.36 -25.07
N ALA A 663 37.07 10.16 -23.75
CA ALA A 663 36.27 9.12 -23.09
C ALA A 663 34.75 9.37 -23.17
N ASP A 664 34.33 10.60 -23.43
CA ASP A 664 32.95 11.00 -23.65
C ASP A 664 32.51 11.01 -25.12
N ALA A 665 33.41 10.59 -26.05
CA ALA A 665 33.07 10.55 -27.47
C ALA A 665 32.10 9.38 -27.77
N PHE A 666 31.09 9.64 -28.61
CA PHE A 666 30.09 8.60 -29.03
C PHE A 666 30.69 7.35 -29.66
N TYR A 667 31.96 7.41 -30.07
CA TYR A 667 32.71 6.35 -30.69
C TYR A 667 33.75 5.71 -29.76
N TYR A 668 33.85 6.12 -28.50
CA TYR A 668 34.87 5.66 -27.57
C TYR A 668 34.89 4.13 -27.44
N ASP A 669 33.73 3.56 -27.09
CA ASP A 669 33.58 2.10 -26.92
C ASP A 669 33.83 1.34 -28.21
N ALA A 670 33.39 1.88 -29.35
CA ALA A 670 33.64 1.29 -30.64
C ALA A 670 35.13 1.24 -31.02
N VAL A 671 35.88 2.28 -30.64
CA VAL A 671 37.33 2.32 -30.82
C VAL A 671 38.03 1.32 -29.91
N LEU A 672 37.66 1.25 -28.65
CA LEU A 672 38.21 0.24 -27.71
C LEU A 672 37.92 -1.17 -28.23
N TRP A 673 36.69 -1.49 -28.58
CA TRP A 673 36.30 -2.77 -29.16
C TRP A 673 37.14 -3.09 -30.42
N ALA A 674 37.33 -2.13 -31.31
CA ALA A 674 38.08 -2.33 -32.54
C ALA A 674 39.55 -2.63 -32.29
N ILE A 675 40.11 -2.07 -31.24
CA ILE A 675 41.48 -2.38 -30.77
C ILE A 675 41.53 -3.78 -30.14
N GLU A 676 40.69 -4.05 -29.20
CA GLU A 676 40.60 -5.33 -28.48
C GLU A 676 40.43 -6.52 -29.43
N ASN A 677 39.69 -6.35 -30.51
CA ASN A 677 39.45 -7.37 -31.51
C ASN A 677 40.45 -7.30 -32.68
N GLY A 678 41.53 -6.50 -32.57
CA GLY A 678 42.59 -6.43 -33.57
C GLY A 678 42.11 -5.85 -34.90
N ILE A 679 41.00 -5.13 -34.93
CA ILE A 679 40.44 -4.55 -36.15
C ILE A 679 41.30 -3.36 -36.61
N THR A 680 41.78 -2.59 -35.64
CA THR A 680 42.72 -1.46 -35.87
C THR A 680 43.69 -1.30 -34.75
N GLU A 681 44.87 -0.80 -35.07
CA GLU A 681 45.93 -0.43 -34.12
C GLU A 681 46.10 1.07 -34.00
N GLY A 682 45.15 1.84 -34.58
CA GLY A 682 45.24 3.28 -34.69
C GLY A 682 45.97 3.72 -35.96
N THR A 683 46.30 5.02 -36.01
CA THR A 683 47.15 5.61 -37.07
C THR A 683 48.59 5.85 -36.60
N ALA A 684 48.77 5.90 -35.30
CA ALA A 684 50.02 5.91 -34.58
C ALA A 684 49.84 5.14 -33.24
N SER A 685 50.93 4.92 -32.52
CA SER A 685 50.91 4.21 -31.22
C SER A 685 50.04 4.89 -30.15
N ASP A 686 49.74 6.16 -30.29
CA ASP A 686 48.97 7.01 -29.34
C ASP A 686 47.87 7.85 -30.03
N ALA A 687 47.55 7.55 -31.33
CA ALA A 687 46.54 8.27 -32.10
C ALA A 687 45.68 7.32 -32.94
N PHE A 688 44.38 7.50 -32.82
CA PHE A 688 43.34 6.80 -33.60
C PHE A 688 42.98 7.54 -34.88
N SER A 689 43.05 8.87 -34.89
CA SER A 689 42.60 9.77 -35.92
C SER A 689 41.10 9.64 -36.25
N PRO A 690 40.21 9.91 -35.25
CA PRO A 690 38.78 9.69 -35.41
C PRO A 690 38.14 10.41 -36.58
N ASP A 691 38.61 11.63 -36.89
CA ASP A 691 38.11 12.45 -38.02
C ASP A 691 38.74 12.11 -39.36
N GLY A 692 39.73 11.20 -39.37
CA GLY A 692 40.35 10.75 -40.60
C GLY A 692 39.38 10.06 -41.54
N ILE A 693 39.33 10.47 -42.82
CA ILE A 693 38.47 9.85 -43.81
C ILE A 693 38.91 8.43 -44.09
N CYS A 694 37.96 7.47 -44.03
CA CYS A 694 38.23 6.08 -44.43
C CYS A 694 38.11 5.91 -45.94
N ASN A 695 39.16 5.37 -46.52
CA ASN A 695 39.14 4.89 -47.88
C ASN A 695 38.60 3.44 -48.00
N ARG A 696 38.32 3.01 -49.22
CA ARG A 696 37.76 1.66 -49.52
C ARG A 696 38.63 0.52 -49.01
N ALA A 697 39.97 0.66 -49.15
CA ALA A 697 40.93 -0.31 -48.65
C ALA A 697 40.85 -0.47 -47.11
N GLN A 698 40.73 0.63 -46.41
CA GLN A 698 40.62 0.61 -44.94
C GLN A 698 39.28 0.01 -44.49
N VAL A 699 38.16 0.34 -45.12
CA VAL A 699 36.83 -0.22 -44.74
C VAL A 699 36.79 -1.72 -44.94
N VAL A 700 37.24 -2.25 -46.09
CA VAL A 700 37.24 -3.70 -46.28
C VAL A 700 38.23 -4.41 -45.36
N THR A 701 39.37 -3.76 -45.01
CA THR A 701 40.33 -4.30 -44.03
C THR A 701 39.71 -4.41 -42.65
N PHE A 702 38.99 -3.39 -42.20
CA PHE A 702 38.29 -3.43 -40.89
C PHE A 702 37.21 -4.53 -40.89
N LEU A 703 36.41 -4.66 -41.94
CA LEU A 703 35.44 -5.75 -42.08
C LEU A 703 36.09 -7.13 -42.06
N TRP A 704 37.17 -7.32 -42.83
CA TRP A 704 37.91 -8.59 -42.90
C TRP A 704 38.48 -8.98 -41.54
N ARG A 705 39.05 -8.02 -40.82
CA ARG A 705 39.59 -8.24 -39.47
C ARG A 705 38.46 -8.55 -38.49
N ALA A 706 37.34 -7.84 -38.54
CA ALA A 706 36.17 -8.12 -37.73
C ALA A 706 35.59 -9.52 -37.98
N ALA A 707 35.70 -10.02 -39.19
CA ALA A 707 35.34 -11.39 -39.55
C ALA A 707 36.39 -12.46 -39.13
N GLY A 708 37.44 -12.08 -38.37
CA GLY A 708 38.49 -12.99 -37.89
C GLY A 708 39.61 -13.22 -38.91
N SER A 709 39.80 -12.33 -39.85
CA SER A 709 40.87 -12.36 -40.89
C SER A 709 40.97 -13.67 -41.67
N PRO A 710 39.87 -14.17 -42.28
CA PRO A 710 39.89 -15.43 -43.00
C PRO A 710 40.77 -15.35 -44.24
N GLU A 711 41.60 -16.41 -44.54
CA GLU A 711 42.43 -16.47 -45.71
C GLU A 711 41.52 -16.59 -46.98
N PRO A 712 41.70 -15.72 -47.99
CA PRO A 712 40.91 -15.80 -49.20
C PRO A 712 41.33 -17.04 -50.02
N SER A 713 40.36 -17.71 -50.61
CA SER A 713 40.60 -18.92 -51.45
C SER A 713 40.90 -18.58 -52.93
N VAL A 714 40.70 -17.32 -53.30
CA VAL A 714 40.95 -16.81 -54.67
C VAL A 714 42.44 -16.48 -54.83
N GLY A 715 43.14 -17.17 -55.76
CA GLY A 715 44.59 -17.07 -55.94
C GLY A 715 45.10 -15.97 -56.90
N GLU A 716 44.22 -15.30 -57.72
CA GLU A 716 44.60 -14.23 -58.62
C GLU A 716 43.83 -12.96 -58.34
N ASN A 717 44.58 -11.86 -58.18
CA ASN A 717 44.02 -10.56 -57.93
C ASN A 717 43.46 -9.97 -59.24
N PRO A 718 42.12 -9.70 -59.35
CA PRO A 718 41.56 -9.19 -60.61
C PRO A 718 41.84 -7.69 -60.79
N PHE A 719 42.32 -6.95 -59.78
CA PHE A 719 42.42 -5.50 -59.80
C PHE A 719 43.85 -5.03 -60.07
N ALA A 720 44.04 -4.25 -61.04
CA ALA A 720 45.36 -3.70 -61.39
C ALA A 720 45.86 -2.63 -60.40
N ASP A 721 44.98 -2.02 -59.64
CA ASP A 721 45.21 -0.97 -58.64
C ASP A 721 45.32 -1.49 -57.22
N VAL A 722 45.28 -2.83 -57.02
CA VAL A 722 45.57 -3.52 -55.76
C VAL A 722 46.95 -4.15 -55.84
N GLN A 723 47.94 -3.55 -55.15
CA GLN A 723 49.35 -4.01 -55.21
C GLN A 723 49.53 -5.34 -54.42
N GLU A 724 50.33 -6.22 -54.95
CA GLU A 724 50.73 -7.43 -54.31
C GLU A 724 51.50 -7.12 -53.03
N GLY A 725 51.15 -7.73 -51.89
CA GLY A 725 51.74 -7.47 -50.59
C GLY A 725 51.20 -6.20 -49.90
N ALA A 726 50.22 -5.49 -50.45
CA ALA A 726 49.56 -4.39 -49.76
C ALA A 726 48.80 -4.89 -48.51
N PHE A 727 48.76 -4.13 -47.46
CA PHE A 727 48.11 -4.50 -46.18
C PHE A 727 46.63 -4.86 -46.33
N TYR A 728 45.99 -4.39 -47.39
CA TYR A 728 44.59 -4.60 -47.74
C TYR A 728 44.35 -5.67 -48.79
N GLU A 729 45.40 -6.25 -49.38
CA GLU A 729 45.24 -7.20 -50.54
C GLU A 729 44.33 -8.36 -50.14
N LYS A 730 44.67 -9.06 -49.06
CA LYS A 730 43.87 -10.21 -48.59
C LYS A 730 42.43 -9.82 -48.25
N ALA A 731 42.24 -8.65 -47.64
CA ALA A 731 40.90 -8.13 -47.30
C ALA A 731 40.07 -7.84 -48.56
N VAL A 732 40.69 -7.30 -49.60
CA VAL A 732 40.04 -7.05 -50.91
C VAL A 732 39.67 -8.36 -51.59
N LEU A 733 40.58 -9.33 -51.66
CA LEU A 733 40.33 -10.66 -52.27
C LEU A 733 39.19 -11.39 -51.51
N TRP A 734 39.23 -11.38 -50.16
CA TRP A 734 38.15 -11.92 -49.34
C TRP A 734 36.80 -11.20 -49.62
N ALA A 735 36.80 -9.88 -49.69
CA ALA A 735 35.56 -9.11 -49.92
C ALA A 735 34.95 -9.39 -51.31
N VAL A 736 35.80 -9.68 -52.29
CA VAL A 736 35.34 -10.13 -53.62
C VAL A 736 34.78 -11.55 -53.59
N GLU A 737 35.52 -12.48 -52.93
CA GLU A 737 35.06 -13.86 -52.76
C GLU A 737 33.71 -13.95 -52.07
N LYS A 738 33.49 -13.11 -51.04
CA LYS A 738 32.24 -13.02 -50.31
C LYS A 738 31.15 -12.19 -50.97
N GLY A 739 31.42 -11.63 -52.14
CA GLY A 739 30.45 -10.78 -52.88
C GLY A 739 30.21 -9.43 -52.20
N ILE A 740 31.02 -9.04 -51.24
CA ILE A 740 30.87 -7.74 -50.51
C ILE A 740 31.08 -6.58 -51.50
N THR A 741 32.03 -6.75 -52.41
CA THR A 741 32.32 -5.78 -53.45
C THR A 741 32.83 -6.44 -54.71
N ASN A 742 32.53 -5.85 -55.91
CA ASN A 742 33.07 -6.27 -57.18
C ASN A 742 34.06 -5.24 -57.75
N GLY A 743 34.58 -4.34 -56.90
CA GLY A 743 35.40 -3.23 -57.36
C GLY A 743 34.55 -2.04 -57.83
N ILE A 744 35.21 -1.07 -58.49
CA ILE A 744 34.57 0.04 -59.21
C ILE A 744 34.48 -0.24 -60.71
N SER A 745 35.24 -1.24 -61.18
CA SER A 745 35.17 -1.85 -62.47
C SER A 745 35.80 -3.23 -62.39
N ASP A 746 35.74 -4.03 -63.48
CA ASP A 746 36.28 -5.38 -63.60
C ASP A 746 37.80 -5.46 -63.26
N THR A 747 38.53 -4.36 -63.45
CA THR A 747 39.98 -4.27 -63.32
C THR A 747 40.46 -3.23 -62.27
N SER A 748 39.54 -2.55 -61.57
CA SER A 748 39.89 -1.51 -60.59
C SER A 748 39.05 -1.64 -59.35
N PHE A 749 39.69 -1.72 -58.19
CA PHE A 749 39.04 -1.73 -56.86
C PHE A 749 38.80 -0.30 -56.30
N GLY A 750 39.68 0.63 -56.63
CA GLY A 750 39.70 2.00 -56.15
C GLY A 750 40.10 2.10 -54.64
N PRO A 751 41.26 1.54 -54.21
CA PRO A 751 41.66 1.42 -52.81
C PRO A 751 41.69 2.75 -52.07
N GLU A 752 42.14 3.80 -52.75
CA GLU A 752 42.25 5.16 -52.13
C GLU A 752 41.00 6.01 -52.17
N LEU A 753 39.94 5.54 -52.85
CA LEU A 753 38.69 6.27 -52.91
C LEU A 753 37.98 6.32 -51.54
N PRO A 754 37.49 7.48 -51.08
CA PRO A 754 36.75 7.58 -49.84
C PRO A 754 35.46 6.78 -49.88
N CYS A 755 35.08 6.16 -48.76
CA CYS A 755 33.79 5.51 -48.58
C CYS A 755 32.74 6.48 -48.05
N ASN A 756 31.63 6.61 -48.79
CA ASN A 756 30.46 7.28 -48.32
C ASN A 756 29.57 6.33 -47.46
N ARG A 757 28.59 6.92 -46.77
CA ARG A 757 27.70 6.16 -45.80
C ARG A 757 26.98 5.02 -46.50
N ALA A 758 26.44 5.25 -47.72
CA ALA A 758 25.76 4.21 -48.52
C ALA A 758 26.68 3.03 -48.82
N THR A 759 27.95 3.28 -49.16
CA THR A 759 28.95 2.24 -49.44
C THR A 759 29.28 1.44 -48.16
N VAL A 760 29.51 2.09 -47.02
CA VAL A 760 29.84 1.42 -45.76
C VAL A 760 28.73 0.50 -45.30
N VAL A 761 27.46 0.98 -45.23
CA VAL A 761 26.33 0.12 -44.84
C VAL A 761 26.04 -1.00 -45.81
N THR A 762 26.32 -0.79 -47.11
CA THR A 762 26.20 -1.87 -48.14
C THR A 762 27.26 -2.93 -47.94
N PHE A 763 28.49 -2.55 -47.63
CA PHE A 763 29.55 -3.54 -47.36
C PHE A 763 29.22 -4.32 -46.09
N LEU A 764 28.70 -3.69 -45.08
CA LEU A 764 28.24 -4.36 -43.86
C LEU A 764 27.07 -5.33 -44.16
N HIS A 765 26.01 -4.87 -44.79
CA HIS A 765 24.86 -5.69 -45.13
C HIS A 765 25.25 -6.96 -45.90
N ARG A 766 26.16 -6.81 -46.89
CA ARG A 766 26.67 -7.96 -47.65
C ARG A 766 27.60 -8.85 -46.86
N ALA A 767 28.38 -8.30 -45.90
CA ALA A 767 29.23 -9.09 -45.02
C ALA A 767 28.41 -9.96 -44.04
N PHE A 768 27.17 -9.60 -43.80
CA PHE A 768 26.19 -10.36 -42.99
C PHE A 768 25.24 -11.20 -43.89
N ASP A 769 25.64 -11.57 -45.12
CA ASP A 769 24.88 -12.41 -46.08
C ASP A 769 23.55 -11.81 -46.53
N GLU A 770 23.47 -10.50 -46.64
CA GLU A 770 22.31 -9.75 -47.14
C GLU A 770 21.00 -10.06 -46.40
N PRO A 771 20.93 -9.85 -45.06
CA PRO A 771 19.73 -10.17 -44.28
C PRO A 771 18.50 -9.39 -44.76
N ALA A 772 17.34 -10.03 -44.71
CA ALA A 772 16.07 -9.41 -45.09
C ALA A 772 15.69 -8.30 -44.08
N ILE A 773 14.94 -7.31 -44.56
CA ILE A 773 14.37 -6.24 -43.74
C ILE A 773 12.92 -6.53 -43.39
N ASP A 774 12.49 -6.22 -42.19
CA ASP A 774 11.11 -6.45 -41.74
C ASP A 774 10.17 -5.30 -42.11
N HIS A 775 10.68 -4.08 -42.27
CA HIS A 775 9.92 -2.88 -42.60
C HIS A 775 10.40 -2.28 -43.94
N ASN A 776 9.46 -2.04 -44.86
CA ASN A 776 9.75 -1.48 -46.17
C ASN A 776 9.47 0.03 -46.31
N GLU A 777 9.11 0.71 -45.19
CA GLU A 777 8.90 2.16 -45.20
C GLU A 777 10.23 2.90 -45.19
N ASN A 778 10.50 3.69 -46.19
CA ASN A 778 11.71 4.52 -46.24
C ASN A 778 11.44 5.90 -45.66
N PRO A 779 12.01 6.21 -44.50
CA PRO A 779 11.81 7.51 -43.84
C PRO A 779 12.63 8.64 -44.45
N PHE A 780 13.61 8.31 -45.35
CA PHE A 780 14.60 9.29 -45.82
C PHE A 780 14.23 9.87 -47.17
N THR A 781 14.20 11.19 -47.26
CA THR A 781 13.90 11.93 -48.50
C THR A 781 15.05 11.93 -49.49
N ASP A 782 16.28 11.72 -49.04
CA ASP A 782 17.51 11.69 -49.84
C ASP A 782 17.94 10.28 -50.25
N VAL A 783 17.14 9.26 -49.95
CA VAL A 783 17.30 7.86 -50.35
C VAL A 783 16.14 7.47 -51.22
N SER A 784 16.35 7.30 -52.54
CA SER A 784 15.28 6.89 -53.48
C SER A 784 15.06 5.38 -53.49
N ASP A 785 13.83 4.92 -53.58
CA ASP A 785 13.44 3.49 -53.53
C ASP A 785 14.08 2.62 -54.65
N GLY A 786 14.56 3.22 -55.71
CA GLY A 786 15.26 2.52 -56.79
C GLY A 786 16.78 2.43 -56.65
N ASN A 787 17.36 2.97 -55.59
CA ASN A 787 18.81 2.97 -55.38
C ASN A 787 19.31 1.58 -54.91
N TRP A 788 20.51 1.23 -55.37
CA TRP A 788 21.15 -0.05 -55.04
C TRP A 788 21.45 -0.23 -53.53
N TYR A 789 21.43 0.84 -52.78
CA TYR A 789 21.73 0.85 -51.36
C TYR A 789 20.48 1.02 -50.45
N ILE A 790 19.25 1.02 -51.01
CA ILE A 790 18.03 1.21 -50.19
C ILE A 790 17.87 0.13 -49.14
N VAL A 791 17.98 -1.17 -49.52
CA VAL A 791 17.85 -2.29 -48.58
C VAL A 791 18.96 -2.25 -47.50
N PRO A 792 20.24 -2.09 -47.83
CA PRO A 792 21.31 -1.88 -46.87
C PRO A 792 21.08 -0.72 -45.88
N VAL A 793 20.53 0.40 -46.36
CA VAL A 793 20.24 1.58 -45.54
C VAL A 793 19.14 1.26 -44.53
N LEU A 794 18.02 0.71 -44.97
CA LEU A 794 16.90 0.34 -44.12
C LEU A 794 17.31 -0.72 -43.10
N TRP A 795 18.05 -1.74 -43.53
CA TRP A 795 18.60 -2.74 -42.64
C TRP A 795 19.49 -2.13 -41.55
N ALA A 796 20.38 -1.22 -41.89
CA ALA A 796 21.29 -0.59 -40.97
C ALA A 796 20.55 0.30 -39.93
N VAL A 797 19.43 0.90 -40.32
CA VAL A 797 18.58 1.69 -39.41
C VAL A 797 17.75 0.77 -38.53
N GLU A 798 17.12 -0.26 -39.06
CA GLU A 798 16.31 -1.23 -38.32
C GLU A 798 17.12 -1.95 -37.23
N ASN A 799 18.38 -2.26 -37.49
CA ASN A 799 19.30 -2.91 -36.55
C ASN A 799 20.11 -1.91 -35.69
N GLY A 800 19.73 -0.63 -35.67
CA GLY A 800 20.37 0.38 -34.80
C GLY A 800 21.82 0.72 -35.15
N ILE A 801 22.33 0.25 -36.30
CA ILE A 801 23.71 0.51 -36.75
C ILE A 801 23.90 1.99 -37.01
N THR A 802 22.89 2.65 -37.58
CA THR A 802 22.88 4.10 -37.80
C THR A 802 21.46 4.65 -37.75
N LYS A 803 21.28 5.91 -37.37
CA LYS A 803 19.98 6.61 -37.34
C LYS A 803 19.79 7.59 -38.50
N GLY A 804 20.74 7.67 -39.45
CA GLY A 804 20.78 8.74 -40.42
C GLY A 804 21.51 10.00 -39.89
N LEU A 805 21.41 11.11 -40.60
CA LEU A 805 21.88 12.43 -40.19
C LEU A 805 20.75 13.19 -39.47
N SER A 806 19.50 12.89 -39.81
CA SER A 806 18.27 13.36 -39.17
C SER A 806 17.18 12.33 -39.37
N ASP A 807 15.99 12.58 -38.81
CA ASP A 807 14.81 11.68 -39.00
C ASP A 807 14.38 11.52 -40.48
N SER A 808 14.74 12.45 -41.34
CA SER A 808 14.35 12.48 -42.76
C SER A 808 15.53 12.48 -43.76
N GLU A 809 16.79 12.48 -43.29
CA GLU A 809 17.97 12.49 -44.12
C GLU A 809 18.96 11.43 -43.68
N PHE A 810 19.33 10.53 -44.57
CA PHE A 810 20.36 9.52 -44.35
C PHE A 810 21.77 10.01 -44.65
N GLY A 811 21.95 10.89 -45.60
CA GLY A 811 23.23 11.36 -46.10
C GLY A 811 24.01 10.31 -46.88
N PRO A 812 23.44 9.64 -47.93
CA PRO A 812 24.08 8.51 -48.58
C PRO A 812 25.46 8.83 -49.20
N GLU A 813 25.65 10.05 -49.69
CA GLU A 813 26.89 10.52 -50.33
C GLU A 813 27.89 11.11 -49.32
N THR A 814 27.51 11.23 -48.01
CA THR A 814 28.40 11.75 -46.99
C THR A 814 29.53 10.75 -46.72
N VAL A 815 30.76 11.23 -46.80
CA VAL A 815 31.95 10.44 -46.57
C VAL A 815 32.10 10.12 -45.09
N CYS A 816 32.40 8.84 -44.79
CA CYS A 816 32.61 8.39 -43.43
C CYS A 816 34.04 8.63 -42.93
N ASN A 817 34.13 9.15 -41.69
CA ASN A 817 35.38 9.18 -40.95
C ASN A 817 35.64 7.86 -40.21
N ARG A 818 36.84 7.67 -39.65
CA ARG A 818 37.23 6.45 -38.97
C ARG A 818 36.35 6.14 -37.75
N ALA A 819 35.97 7.14 -36.97
CA ALA A 819 35.08 7.02 -35.85
C ALA A 819 33.72 6.44 -36.25
N GLN A 820 33.15 6.97 -37.34
CA GLN A 820 31.88 6.49 -37.88
C GLN A 820 31.94 5.03 -38.38
N VAL A 821 33.02 4.68 -39.11
CA VAL A 821 33.20 3.33 -39.64
C VAL A 821 33.30 2.31 -38.53
N VAL A 822 34.16 2.55 -37.48
CA VAL A 822 34.29 1.59 -36.38
C VAL A 822 33.01 1.54 -35.52
N THR A 823 32.27 2.66 -35.41
CA THR A 823 30.97 2.67 -34.72
C THR A 823 29.93 1.82 -35.46
N PHE A 824 29.87 1.90 -36.75
CA PHE A 824 28.96 1.06 -37.58
C PHE A 824 29.33 -0.42 -37.45
N LEU A 825 30.63 -0.75 -37.50
CA LEU A 825 31.10 -2.09 -37.24
C LEU A 825 30.76 -2.60 -35.86
N TYR A 826 31.07 -1.81 -34.81
CA TYR A 826 30.79 -2.16 -33.43
C TYR A 826 29.30 -2.49 -33.24
N ARG A 827 28.41 -1.61 -33.69
CA ARG A 827 26.97 -1.82 -33.59
C ARG A 827 26.47 -3.01 -34.39
N ALA A 828 27.09 -3.33 -35.53
CA ALA A 828 26.70 -4.48 -36.36
C ALA A 828 27.17 -5.81 -35.76
N TYR A 829 28.31 -5.85 -35.09
CA TYR A 829 28.87 -7.08 -34.52
C TYR A 829 28.52 -7.30 -33.03
N CYS A 830 28.11 -6.24 -32.30
CA CYS A 830 27.76 -6.28 -30.90
C CYS A 830 26.26 -6.04 -30.64
N ALA A 831 25.43 -5.94 -31.70
CA ALA A 831 23.97 -5.80 -31.63
C ALA A 831 23.25 -7.05 -31.15
#